data_a25c5e91a3deb8e1309821b1699a6fa6
#
_entry.id   a25c5e91a3deb8e1309821b1699a6fa6
#
_cell.length_a   1.000
_cell.length_b   1.000
_cell.length_c   1.000
_cell.angle_alpha   90.00
_cell.angle_beta   90.00
_cell.angle_gamma   90.00
#
_symmetry.space_group_name_H-M   'P 1'
#
loop_
_entity.id
_entity.type
_entity.pdbx_description
1 polymer ?
#
loop_
_entity_poly.entity_id
_entity_poly.type
_entity_poly.pdbx_seq_one_letter_code
_entity_poly.pdbx_strand_id
1 'polypeptide(L)'
;MILPVFVINMASQPAAYKTVAASIEAYGQGFQLHRIDAVNGHTATQRIGIDDARFDAINGREMLPGEYGCYRSHLKALESFLSDGSPYGLILEDDVVFTETTSARIHDIIKSLPDFDVVKLVNHRSPLFMSLLETDAGDRIGRAIHGPQGSAAAYLVSREGARKLLSALSTMELPWDVAMERFWHHKARLFSSDENILAFSSHSEISNISDQNSGYDEAKYPWYKRLRTSLFRTFDYYVRVHHTLLQPQNPDGSSIKSQSGAYRLPGISLTGELIAAISLLVFMSTVWIETDAYRYIALGFVVAALIRYARTDFWKYEKPMVGWAGLLCVAWTFYVLARFAYIYLFYPEMGTGSAEGIYLFPLFYPTLGFALLLFIRRPFLIAVAFMAISLVILIFGFHYDLSWNERAVTLLQHNPIHAAVSSGFIALCAMAFGIHTLNRNTLDTRARVVLCLLALATFIAALIAIYSLYSKGVWLAMAIAFPTFVVLVALTDKSQTSRMAALVCILIGLLSVFAGEHILQRVGGNTANTSWELLSDLKTGDNIMQDFDKAIKNPETGLSERERLMIWANTLHIWHKNPIFGAGVSWLHYWEKRPYQETDFTLLHNGYLEIAIRYGFLGLLFYGVLTIWAVRCTWQATRAGLIDSAAFQCYVAALVFFAVTILSNSNVRLAIGESYMALAFGFAFYCQYLLQQHNRQYPRTYF
;
A
#
# COMPACT_ATOMS: atom_id res chain seq x y z
N MET A 1 -40.41 16.95 -0.77
CA MET A 1 -40.39 16.38 0.60
C MET A 1 -40.22 17.55 1.55
N ILE A 2 -41.12 17.73 2.53
CA ILE A 2 -40.92 18.72 3.59
C ILE A 2 -39.96 18.11 4.61
N LEU A 3 -38.83 18.80 4.90
CA LEU A 3 -37.82 18.35 5.83
C LEU A 3 -37.94 19.12 7.16
N PRO A 4 -38.19 18.45 8.30
CA PRO A 4 -38.24 19.13 9.58
C PRO A 4 -36.86 19.58 10.03
N VAL A 5 -36.77 20.81 10.55
CA VAL A 5 -35.55 21.44 11.07
C VAL A 5 -35.76 21.70 12.55
N PHE A 6 -34.92 21.12 13.38
CA PHE A 6 -34.96 21.25 14.84
C PHE A 6 -33.83 22.17 15.28
N VAL A 7 -34.19 23.43 15.63
CA VAL A 7 -33.21 24.44 16.08
C VAL A 7 -33.12 24.42 17.60
N ILE A 8 -31.96 24.08 18.10
CA ILE A 8 -31.62 24.11 19.53
C ILE A 8 -31.26 25.54 19.90
N ASN A 9 -32.02 26.12 20.83
CA ASN A 9 -31.82 27.50 21.25
C ASN A 9 -32.12 27.71 22.74
N MET A 10 -31.26 28.47 23.41
CA MET A 10 -31.45 28.86 24.80
C MET A 10 -32.60 29.89 24.88
N ALA A 11 -33.50 29.69 25.84
CA ALA A 11 -34.61 30.64 26.10
C ALA A 11 -34.12 32.08 26.42
N SER A 12 -32.92 32.19 26.97
CA SER A 12 -32.23 33.47 27.24
C SER A 12 -31.69 34.19 26.01
N GLN A 13 -31.65 33.51 24.84
CA GLN A 13 -31.06 34.05 23.60
C GLN A 13 -32.04 34.06 22.43
N PRO A 14 -33.16 34.79 22.55
CA PRO A 14 -34.18 34.84 21.50
C PRO A 14 -33.70 35.50 20.20
N ALA A 15 -32.67 36.33 20.24
CA ALA A 15 -32.12 37.02 19.08
C ALA A 15 -31.42 36.01 18.13
N ALA A 16 -30.62 35.08 18.64
CA ALA A 16 -29.97 34.07 17.85
C ALA A 16 -30.99 33.18 17.10
N TYR A 17 -32.04 32.73 17.80
CA TYR A 17 -33.14 31.99 17.18
C TYR A 17 -33.82 32.78 16.04
N LYS A 18 -34.10 34.07 16.24
CA LYS A 18 -34.73 34.92 15.20
C LYS A 18 -33.87 35.02 13.95
N THR A 19 -32.55 35.13 14.11
CA THR A 19 -31.61 35.17 12.98
C THR A 19 -31.66 33.86 12.17
N VAL A 20 -31.62 32.70 12.82
CA VAL A 20 -31.76 31.41 12.16
C VAL A 20 -33.11 31.24 11.48
N ALA A 21 -34.20 31.58 12.19
CA ALA A 21 -35.57 31.50 11.68
C ALA A 21 -35.76 32.36 10.42
N ALA A 22 -35.26 33.60 10.44
CA ALA A 22 -35.31 34.50 9.28
C ALA A 22 -34.53 33.96 8.09
N SER A 23 -33.36 33.32 8.31
CA SER A 23 -32.58 32.69 7.25
C SER A 23 -33.29 31.50 6.63
N ILE A 24 -33.97 30.68 7.46
CA ILE A 24 -34.78 29.55 6.98
C ILE A 24 -36.01 30.06 6.21
N GLU A 25 -36.66 31.10 6.65
CA GLU A 25 -37.79 31.75 5.95
C GLU A 25 -37.33 32.26 4.57
N ALA A 26 -36.17 32.87 4.50
CA ALA A 26 -35.63 33.46 3.25
C ALA A 26 -35.14 32.41 2.25
N TYR A 27 -34.44 31.37 2.72
CA TYR A 27 -33.69 30.42 1.87
C TYR A 27 -34.08 28.97 2.07
N GLY A 28 -34.92 28.62 3.05
CA GLY A 28 -35.28 27.25 3.41
C GLY A 28 -36.55 26.75 2.74
N GLN A 29 -36.67 26.83 1.41
CA GLN A 29 -37.83 26.30 0.70
C GLN A 29 -37.93 24.77 0.90
N GLY A 30 -39.10 24.31 1.40
CA GLY A 30 -39.34 22.91 1.70
C GLY A 30 -38.86 22.45 3.08
N PHE A 31 -38.53 23.40 3.98
CA PHE A 31 -38.15 23.11 5.35
C PHE A 31 -39.26 23.54 6.33
N GLN A 32 -39.47 22.77 7.40
CA GLN A 32 -40.41 23.06 8.47
C GLN A 32 -39.65 23.27 9.77
N LEU A 33 -39.77 24.46 10.35
CA LEU A 33 -39.02 24.87 11.52
C LEU A 33 -39.67 24.41 12.83
N HIS A 34 -38.90 23.78 13.69
CA HIS A 34 -39.24 23.40 15.07
C HIS A 34 -38.20 23.96 16.01
N ARG A 35 -38.64 24.67 17.08
CA ARG A 35 -37.72 25.12 18.14
C ARG A 35 -37.60 24.07 19.21
N ILE A 36 -36.36 23.82 19.63
CA ILE A 36 -36.03 22.99 20.78
C ILE A 36 -35.44 23.88 21.89
N ASP A 37 -36.15 23.96 23.02
CA ASP A 37 -35.61 24.68 24.16
C ASP A 37 -34.41 23.94 24.74
N ALA A 38 -33.25 24.58 24.66
CA ALA A 38 -31.97 24.02 25.10
C ALA A 38 -31.95 23.80 26.62
N VAL A 39 -31.25 22.78 27.04
CA VAL A 39 -31.02 22.48 28.46
C VAL A 39 -29.92 23.41 28.98
N ASN A 40 -30.25 24.16 30.08
CA ASN A 40 -29.25 25.00 30.72
C ASN A 40 -28.46 24.16 31.75
N GLY A 41 -27.22 23.83 31.44
CA GLY A 41 -26.36 23.03 32.30
C GLY A 41 -25.92 23.72 33.60
N HIS A 42 -26.02 25.05 33.70
CA HIS A 42 -25.69 25.82 34.89
C HIS A 42 -26.81 25.76 35.95
N THR A 43 -28.05 25.59 35.52
CA THR A 43 -29.22 25.56 36.42
C THR A 43 -29.68 24.12 36.72
N ALA A 44 -29.09 23.12 36.10
CA ALA A 44 -29.43 21.71 36.34
C ALA A 44 -29.02 21.28 37.75
N THR A 45 -30.02 21.09 38.60
CA THR A 45 -29.84 20.68 40.03
C THR A 45 -29.38 19.24 40.18
N GLN A 46 -29.68 18.38 39.22
CA GLN A 46 -29.19 17.01 39.10
C GLN A 46 -28.76 16.74 37.66
N ARG A 47 -27.54 16.23 37.52
CA ARG A 47 -27.00 15.80 36.20
C ARG A 47 -27.29 14.30 36.01
N ILE A 48 -28.23 13.97 35.14
CA ILE A 48 -28.65 12.61 34.86
C ILE A 48 -27.99 12.17 33.51
N GLY A 49 -27.61 10.87 33.42
CA GLY A 49 -27.04 10.32 32.20
C GLY A 49 -25.63 10.81 31.90
N ILE A 50 -24.79 10.85 32.94
CA ILE A 50 -23.36 11.15 32.84
C ILE A 50 -22.57 10.14 33.67
N ASP A 51 -21.38 9.79 33.20
CA ASP A 51 -20.33 9.09 33.94
C ASP A 51 -19.16 10.08 34.16
N ASP A 52 -19.24 10.83 35.28
CA ASP A 52 -18.24 11.84 35.64
C ASP A 52 -16.82 11.24 35.72
N ALA A 53 -16.68 10.07 36.36
CA ALA A 53 -15.38 9.43 36.56
C ALA A 53 -14.74 9.04 35.19
N ARG A 54 -15.55 8.55 34.28
CA ARG A 54 -15.10 8.18 32.94
C ARG A 54 -14.86 9.42 32.08
N PHE A 55 -15.73 10.43 32.20
CA PHE A 55 -15.53 11.71 31.53
C PHE A 55 -14.18 12.32 31.88
N ASP A 56 -13.86 12.41 33.17
CA ASP A 56 -12.60 12.96 33.68
C ASP A 56 -11.40 12.16 33.17
N ALA A 57 -11.48 10.84 33.25
CA ALA A 57 -10.38 9.96 32.85
C ALA A 57 -10.03 10.08 31.36
N ILE A 58 -11.02 10.24 30.48
CA ILE A 58 -10.80 10.28 29.03
C ILE A 58 -10.65 11.70 28.47
N ASN A 59 -11.20 12.72 29.13
CA ASN A 59 -11.03 14.12 28.71
C ASN A 59 -9.85 14.82 29.40
N GLY A 60 -9.42 14.33 30.59
CA GLY A 60 -8.30 14.89 31.38
C GLY A 60 -8.62 16.24 31.99
N ARG A 61 -9.90 16.48 32.27
CA ARG A 61 -10.44 17.67 32.90
C ARG A 61 -11.85 17.44 33.43
N GLU A 62 -12.30 18.32 34.25
CA GLU A 62 -13.69 18.35 34.69
C GLU A 62 -14.63 18.76 33.55
N MET A 63 -15.87 18.31 33.63
CA MET A 63 -16.91 18.66 32.65
C MET A 63 -17.43 20.08 32.90
N LEU A 64 -17.53 20.85 31.84
CA LEU A 64 -18.15 22.18 31.92
C LEU A 64 -19.69 22.08 31.89
N PRO A 65 -20.40 22.92 32.69
CA PRO A 65 -21.87 22.93 32.69
C PRO A 65 -22.49 23.11 31.31
N GLY A 66 -21.90 23.99 30.48
CA GLY A 66 -22.35 24.22 29.10
C GLY A 66 -22.26 22.99 28.21
N GLU A 67 -21.22 22.15 28.37
CA GLU A 67 -21.09 20.90 27.62
C GLU A 67 -22.20 19.90 27.96
N TYR A 68 -22.57 19.81 29.26
CA TYR A 68 -23.70 19.00 29.66
C TYR A 68 -25.00 19.50 29.04
N GLY A 69 -25.23 20.81 29.09
CA GLY A 69 -26.40 21.44 28.46
C GLY A 69 -26.51 21.16 26.99
N CYS A 70 -25.43 21.36 26.24
CA CYS A 70 -25.33 21.06 24.80
C CYS A 70 -25.65 19.58 24.54
N TYR A 71 -24.99 18.65 25.25
CA TYR A 71 -25.19 17.20 25.11
C TYR A 71 -26.67 16.80 25.29
N ARG A 72 -27.29 17.25 26.39
CA ARG A 72 -28.69 16.95 26.65
C ARG A 72 -29.64 17.59 25.68
N SER A 73 -29.32 18.74 25.14
CA SER A 73 -30.12 19.43 24.13
C SER A 73 -30.16 18.68 22.81
N HIS A 74 -29.05 18.12 22.39
CA HIS A 74 -29.00 17.26 21.19
C HIS A 74 -29.81 15.96 21.37
N LEU A 75 -29.74 15.31 22.51
CA LEU A 75 -30.58 14.14 22.80
C LEU A 75 -32.07 14.51 22.71
N LYS A 76 -32.48 15.65 23.33
CA LYS A 76 -33.84 16.15 23.25
C LYS A 76 -34.30 16.47 21.83
N ALA A 77 -33.41 17.02 21.00
CA ALA A 77 -33.71 17.30 19.61
C ALA A 77 -33.92 15.99 18.80
N LEU A 78 -33.09 14.96 19.04
CA LEU A 78 -33.27 13.66 18.40
C LEU A 78 -34.55 12.94 18.85
N GLU A 79 -34.94 13.04 20.12
CA GLU A 79 -36.22 12.51 20.63
C GLU A 79 -37.42 13.21 19.95
N SER A 80 -37.34 14.54 19.84
CA SER A 80 -38.35 15.34 19.14
C SER A 80 -38.45 14.97 17.66
N PHE A 81 -37.33 14.76 16.98
CA PHE A 81 -37.32 14.28 15.60
C PHE A 81 -37.95 12.89 15.45
N LEU A 82 -37.67 11.97 16.34
CA LEU A 82 -38.31 10.65 16.28
C LEU A 82 -39.83 10.72 16.46
N SER A 83 -40.32 11.67 17.23
CA SER A 83 -41.75 11.90 17.45
C SER A 83 -42.44 12.54 16.25
N ASP A 84 -41.75 13.27 15.39
CA ASP A 84 -42.29 13.92 14.20
C ASP A 84 -42.74 12.92 13.12
N GLY A 85 -42.08 11.81 12.95
CA GLY A 85 -42.43 10.77 12.00
C GLY A 85 -41.74 10.85 10.64
N SER A 86 -41.04 11.91 10.31
CA SER A 86 -40.33 12.11 9.05
C SER A 86 -39.13 11.16 8.89
N PRO A 87 -38.76 10.73 7.65
CA PRO A 87 -37.65 9.83 7.42
C PRO A 87 -36.29 10.45 7.71
N TYR A 88 -36.14 11.76 7.51
CA TYR A 88 -34.93 12.54 7.78
C TYR A 88 -35.31 13.81 8.54
N GLY A 89 -34.36 14.31 9.35
CA GLY A 89 -34.44 15.58 10.04
C GLY A 89 -33.12 16.33 10.00
N LEU A 90 -33.20 17.66 10.07
CA LEU A 90 -32.05 18.52 10.16
C LEU A 90 -31.99 19.08 11.60
N ILE A 91 -30.88 18.84 12.28
CA ILE A 91 -30.63 19.38 13.63
C ILE A 91 -29.65 20.53 13.50
N LEU A 92 -30.01 21.68 14.08
CA LEU A 92 -29.20 22.91 14.06
C LEU A 92 -29.02 23.46 15.48
N GLU A 93 -27.84 24.04 15.73
CA GLU A 93 -27.64 25.01 16.82
C GLU A 93 -28.02 26.42 16.32
N ASP A 94 -28.16 27.39 17.23
CA ASP A 94 -28.62 28.74 16.92
C ASP A 94 -27.49 29.69 16.45
N ASP A 95 -26.33 29.14 16.13
CA ASP A 95 -25.15 29.84 15.63
C ASP A 95 -24.88 29.63 14.12
N VAL A 96 -25.76 28.92 13.40
CA VAL A 96 -25.66 28.68 11.94
C VAL A 96 -26.88 29.23 11.19
N VAL A 97 -26.67 29.62 9.95
CA VAL A 97 -27.71 30.23 9.10
C VAL A 97 -27.71 29.59 7.70
N PHE A 98 -28.90 29.59 7.09
CA PHE A 98 -29.08 29.22 5.69
C PHE A 98 -28.52 30.28 4.76
N THR A 99 -27.98 29.85 3.63
CA THR A 99 -27.58 30.67 2.48
C THR A 99 -28.43 30.31 1.27
N GLU A 100 -28.33 31.07 0.19
CA GLU A 100 -29.08 30.85 -1.06
C GLU A 100 -28.92 29.42 -1.60
N THR A 101 -27.76 28.78 -1.40
CA THR A 101 -27.48 27.44 -1.94
C THR A 101 -27.79 26.30 -0.95
N THR A 102 -27.97 26.60 0.34
CA THR A 102 -28.09 25.59 1.41
C THR A 102 -29.23 24.60 1.15
N SER A 103 -30.39 25.09 0.76
CA SER A 103 -31.58 24.25 0.52
C SER A 103 -31.34 23.24 -0.61
N ALA A 104 -30.81 23.69 -1.73
CA ALA A 104 -30.51 22.84 -2.89
C ALA A 104 -29.45 21.78 -2.56
N ARG A 105 -28.36 22.20 -1.88
CA ARG A 105 -27.25 21.31 -1.48
C ARG A 105 -27.71 20.21 -0.51
N ILE A 106 -28.55 20.54 0.48
CA ILE A 106 -29.09 19.55 1.42
C ILE A 106 -29.97 18.51 0.70
N HIS A 107 -30.85 18.94 -0.19
CA HIS A 107 -31.71 18.02 -0.97
C HIS A 107 -30.87 17.13 -1.88
N ASP A 108 -29.81 17.67 -2.46
CA ASP A 108 -28.92 16.92 -3.34
C ASP A 108 -28.09 15.87 -2.55
N ILE A 109 -27.65 16.20 -1.32
CA ILE A 109 -27.01 15.24 -0.42
C ILE A 109 -27.96 14.07 -0.11
N ILE A 110 -29.21 14.34 0.23
CA ILE A 110 -30.21 13.29 0.53
C ILE A 110 -30.45 12.40 -0.68
N LYS A 111 -30.51 12.99 -1.89
CA LYS A 111 -30.70 12.27 -3.16
C LYS A 111 -29.49 11.41 -3.50
N SER A 112 -28.29 11.97 -3.37
CA SER A 112 -27.02 11.34 -3.78
C SER A 112 -26.54 10.30 -2.78
N LEU A 113 -26.92 10.42 -1.50
CA LEU A 113 -26.52 9.52 -0.41
C LEU A 113 -27.75 8.88 0.27
N PRO A 114 -28.46 7.95 -0.39
CA PRO A 114 -29.75 7.43 0.11
C PRO A 114 -29.61 6.59 1.39
N ASP A 115 -28.42 6.20 1.77
CA ASP A 115 -28.14 5.17 2.78
C ASP A 115 -27.20 5.70 3.88
N PHE A 116 -27.56 6.83 4.51
CA PHE A 116 -26.84 7.40 5.65
C PHE A 116 -27.64 7.32 6.96
N ASP A 117 -26.93 7.36 8.07
CA ASP A 117 -27.53 7.56 9.40
C ASP A 117 -27.34 9.02 9.86
N VAL A 118 -26.15 9.60 9.64
CA VAL A 118 -25.83 10.99 9.98
C VAL A 118 -24.93 11.59 8.91
N VAL A 119 -25.18 12.85 8.52
CA VAL A 119 -24.28 13.65 7.70
C VAL A 119 -24.02 14.98 8.38
N LYS A 120 -22.79 15.24 8.82
CA LYS A 120 -22.38 16.54 9.33
C LYS A 120 -22.26 17.54 8.19
N LEU A 121 -22.87 18.69 8.35
CA LEU A 121 -22.96 19.74 7.32
C LEU A 121 -22.06 20.93 7.63
N VAL A 122 -21.60 21.06 8.87
CA VAL A 122 -20.72 22.13 9.33
C VAL A 122 -19.63 21.57 10.21
N ASN A 123 -18.40 21.98 9.96
CA ASN A 123 -17.21 21.55 10.67
C ASN A 123 -16.27 22.74 10.89
N HIS A 124 -15.58 22.81 12.02
CA HIS A 124 -14.54 23.81 12.25
C HIS A 124 -13.28 23.52 11.44
N ARG A 125 -13.02 22.25 11.14
CA ARG A 125 -11.85 21.79 10.39
C ARG A 125 -12.11 20.44 9.73
N SER A 126 -11.58 20.24 8.54
CA SER A 126 -11.64 18.96 7.81
C SER A 126 -10.26 18.57 7.26
N PRO A 127 -9.21 18.48 8.10
CA PRO A 127 -7.89 18.12 7.60
C PRO A 127 -7.84 16.65 7.18
N LEU A 128 -7.17 16.37 6.05
CA LEU A 128 -7.03 15.04 5.49
C LEU A 128 -8.39 14.35 5.26
N PHE A 129 -9.23 14.99 4.47
CA PHE A 129 -10.57 14.49 4.15
C PHE A 129 -10.53 13.42 3.06
N MET A 130 -11.20 12.28 3.30
CA MET A 130 -11.40 11.23 2.32
C MET A 130 -12.79 11.37 1.69
N SER A 131 -12.85 11.92 0.47
CA SER A 131 -14.09 11.98 -0.31
C SER A 131 -14.50 10.58 -0.74
N LEU A 132 -15.77 10.23 -0.52
CA LEU A 132 -16.40 8.96 -0.92
C LEU A 132 -17.39 9.16 -2.05
N LEU A 133 -17.99 10.34 -2.14
CA LEU A 133 -19.00 10.73 -3.09
C LEU A 133 -18.86 12.22 -3.40
N GLU A 134 -19.17 12.60 -4.62
CA GLU A 134 -19.42 14.00 -5.02
C GLU A 134 -20.88 14.12 -5.46
N THR A 135 -21.61 15.08 -4.91
CA THR A 135 -23.01 15.32 -5.24
C THR A 135 -23.14 16.05 -6.58
N ASP A 136 -24.35 16.08 -7.17
CA ASP A 136 -24.59 16.83 -8.42
C ASP A 136 -24.32 18.33 -8.25
N ALA A 137 -24.45 18.88 -7.03
CA ALA A 137 -24.12 20.27 -6.66
C ALA A 137 -22.60 20.50 -6.46
N GLY A 138 -21.76 19.48 -6.58
CA GLY A 138 -20.31 19.57 -6.42
C GLY A 138 -19.81 19.40 -4.98
N ASP A 139 -20.68 19.06 -4.03
CA ASP A 139 -20.28 18.84 -2.64
C ASP A 139 -19.58 17.49 -2.47
N ARG A 140 -18.40 17.51 -1.88
CA ARG A 140 -17.67 16.28 -1.53
C ARG A 140 -18.13 15.76 -0.17
N ILE A 141 -18.72 14.57 -0.17
CA ILE A 141 -19.18 13.88 1.04
C ILE A 141 -18.26 12.71 1.34
N GLY A 142 -17.84 12.59 2.59
CA GLY A 142 -16.87 11.57 2.97
C GLY A 142 -16.62 11.53 4.47
N ARG A 143 -15.36 11.27 4.85
CA ARG A 143 -14.94 11.18 6.27
C ARG A 143 -13.60 11.86 6.47
N ALA A 144 -13.45 12.60 7.58
CA ALA A 144 -12.15 13.15 7.97
C ALA A 144 -11.26 12.03 8.57
N ILE A 145 -10.02 11.96 8.08
CA ILE A 145 -9.00 11.03 8.61
C ILE A 145 -8.50 11.56 9.96
N HIS A 146 -8.22 12.85 10.02
CA HIS A 146 -7.81 13.53 11.25
C HIS A 146 -9.02 14.12 11.94
N GLY A 147 -9.13 13.97 13.26
CA GLY A 147 -10.26 14.46 14.04
C GLY A 147 -9.98 14.53 15.53
N PRO A 148 -10.95 14.98 16.31
CA PRO A 148 -12.30 15.37 15.89
C PRO A 148 -12.32 16.62 15.00
N GLN A 149 -13.32 16.71 14.08
CA GLN A 149 -13.52 17.86 13.23
C GLN A 149 -14.04 19.06 14.03
N GLY A 150 -14.66 18.78 15.17
CA GLY A 150 -15.35 19.77 15.99
C GLY A 150 -16.65 20.23 15.36
N SER A 151 -17.44 20.94 16.12
CA SER A 151 -18.79 21.41 15.83
C SER A 151 -19.83 20.28 15.62
N ALA A 152 -20.99 20.46 16.21
CA ALA A 152 -22.20 19.73 15.95
C ALA A 152 -23.33 20.67 15.51
N ALA A 153 -22.96 21.88 15.06
CA ALA A 153 -23.87 22.99 14.81
C ALA A 153 -24.91 22.68 13.72
N ALA A 154 -24.61 21.79 12.78
CA ALA A 154 -25.57 21.35 11.77
C ALA A 154 -25.28 19.91 11.29
N TYR A 155 -26.31 19.07 11.34
CA TYR A 155 -26.24 17.73 10.76
C TYR A 155 -27.61 17.18 10.33
N LEU A 156 -27.62 16.44 9.24
CA LEU A 156 -28.74 15.61 8.81
C LEU A 156 -28.73 14.30 9.58
N VAL A 157 -29.90 13.81 9.92
CA VAL A 157 -30.05 12.52 10.61
C VAL A 157 -31.25 11.74 10.07
N SER A 158 -31.06 10.43 9.84
CA SER A 158 -32.16 9.52 9.53
C SER A 158 -32.82 9.00 10.83
N ARG A 159 -34.04 8.43 10.75
CA ARG A 159 -34.69 7.82 11.92
C ARG A 159 -33.85 6.73 12.55
N GLU A 160 -33.20 5.92 11.74
CA GLU A 160 -32.31 4.85 12.22
C GLU A 160 -31.05 5.45 12.88
N GLY A 161 -30.49 6.50 12.29
CA GLY A 161 -29.37 7.24 12.87
C GLY A 161 -29.71 7.84 14.24
N ALA A 162 -30.88 8.47 14.37
CA ALA A 162 -31.36 9.02 15.63
C ALA A 162 -31.50 7.94 16.73
N ARG A 163 -32.07 6.76 16.38
CA ARG A 163 -32.18 5.63 17.33
C ARG A 163 -30.80 5.13 17.78
N LYS A 164 -29.86 4.98 16.84
CA LYS A 164 -28.49 4.53 17.15
C LYS A 164 -27.77 5.52 18.07
N LEU A 165 -27.87 6.82 17.78
CA LEU A 165 -27.28 7.87 18.61
C LEU A 165 -27.90 7.89 20.01
N LEU A 166 -29.24 7.90 20.13
CA LEU A 166 -29.93 7.90 21.41
C LEU A 166 -29.60 6.66 22.24
N SER A 167 -29.53 5.49 21.63
CA SER A 167 -29.19 4.24 22.32
C SER A 167 -27.75 4.22 22.82
N ALA A 168 -26.79 4.62 21.99
CA ALA A 168 -25.37 4.51 22.32
C ALA A 168 -24.83 5.69 23.14
N LEU A 169 -25.44 6.87 23.02
CA LEU A 169 -24.98 8.11 23.62
C LEU A 169 -25.94 8.60 24.74
N SER A 170 -26.74 7.71 25.31
CA SER A 170 -27.62 8.02 26.47
C SER A 170 -26.85 8.51 27.69
N THR A 171 -25.63 8.03 27.88
CA THR A 171 -24.70 8.43 28.93
C THR A 171 -23.56 9.25 28.39
N MET A 172 -23.34 10.44 28.92
CA MET A 172 -22.28 11.35 28.53
C MET A 172 -20.93 10.89 29.10
N GLU A 173 -19.99 10.55 28.20
CA GLU A 173 -18.60 10.24 28.54
C GLU A 173 -17.63 11.21 27.82
N LEU A 174 -18.08 11.88 26.75
CA LEU A 174 -17.34 12.81 25.89
C LEU A 174 -18.25 14.00 25.56
N PRO A 175 -17.71 15.16 25.14
CA PRO A 175 -18.50 16.22 24.51
C PRO A 175 -19.29 15.69 23.31
N TRP A 176 -20.44 16.29 23.00
CA TRP A 176 -21.38 15.78 21.99
C TRP A 176 -20.75 15.67 20.59
N ASP A 177 -20.03 16.69 20.15
CA ASP A 177 -19.36 16.73 18.87
C ASP A 177 -18.34 15.57 18.72
N VAL A 178 -17.56 15.32 19.76
CA VAL A 178 -16.60 14.20 19.80
C VAL A 178 -17.32 12.85 19.85
N ALA A 179 -18.35 12.72 20.68
CA ALA A 179 -19.11 11.48 20.84
C ALA A 179 -19.82 11.08 19.54
N MET A 180 -20.45 12.04 18.87
CA MET A 180 -21.15 11.84 17.60
C MET A 180 -20.21 11.42 16.47
N GLU A 181 -18.99 11.93 16.43
CA GLU A 181 -18.01 11.56 15.41
C GLU A 181 -17.42 10.15 15.58
N ARG A 182 -17.67 9.47 16.70
CA ARG A 182 -17.17 8.10 16.97
C ARG A 182 -18.10 7.03 16.38
N PHE A 183 -18.31 7.10 15.05
CA PHE A 183 -19.23 6.23 14.32
C PHE A 183 -18.94 4.72 14.52
N TRP A 184 -17.72 4.34 14.83
CA TRP A 184 -17.36 2.97 15.21
C TRP A 184 -17.95 2.52 16.55
N HIS A 185 -18.26 3.47 17.45
CA HIS A 185 -18.85 3.19 18.76
C HIS A 185 -20.36 2.98 18.64
N HIS A 186 -21.08 3.93 18.06
CA HIS A 186 -22.54 3.88 17.91
C HIS A 186 -23.01 3.18 16.63
N LYS A 187 -22.09 2.70 15.79
CA LYS A 187 -22.35 1.95 14.55
C LYS A 187 -23.27 2.69 13.55
N ALA A 188 -23.36 4.00 13.64
CA ALA A 188 -24.06 4.81 12.65
C ALA A 188 -23.19 5.02 11.40
N ARG A 189 -23.83 5.06 10.23
CA ARG A 189 -23.22 5.41 8.95
C ARG A 189 -23.06 6.92 8.90
N LEU A 190 -21.96 7.40 9.51
CA LEU A 190 -21.67 8.82 9.60
C LEU A 190 -20.76 9.28 8.47
N PHE A 191 -21.16 10.37 7.86
CA PHE A 191 -20.43 11.11 6.84
C PHE A 191 -20.32 12.58 7.24
N SER A 192 -19.44 13.32 6.56
CA SER A 192 -19.29 14.77 6.69
C SER A 192 -19.19 15.39 5.30
N SER A 193 -19.60 16.64 5.15
CA SER A 193 -19.21 17.47 4.01
C SER A 193 -17.78 17.98 4.20
N ASP A 194 -17.02 18.09 3.12
CA ASP A 194 -15.66 18.67 3.17
C ASP A 194 -15.74 20.20 3.40
N GLU A 195 -16.68 20.85 2.74
CA GLU A 195 -16.99 22.27 2.91
C GLU A 195 -18.28 22.47 3.70
N ASN A 196 -18.39 23.58 4.41
CA ASN A 196 -19.58 23.91 5.16
C ASN A 196 -20.77 24.17 4.23
N ILE A 197 -21.89 23.52 4.49
CA ILE A 197 -23.15 23.69 3.74
C ILE A 197 -23.94 24.87 4.25
N LEU A 198 -23.82 25.19 5.54
CA LEU A 198 -24.40 26.36 6.19
C LEU A 198 -23.27 27.30 6.60
N ALA A 199 -23.59 28.60 6.73
CA ALA A 199 -22.66 29.57 7.24
C ALA A 199 -22.81 29.77 8.76
N PHE A 200 -21.73 30.11 9.44
CA PHE A 200 -21.78 30.52 10.83
C PHE A 200 -22.40 31.93 10.91
N SER A 201 -23.25 32.15 11.90
CA SER A 201 -23.85 33.48 12.17
C SER A 201 -22.85 34.42 12.87
N SER A 202 -23.12 35.71 12.87
CA SER A 202 -22.34 36.68 13.65
C SER A 202 -22.37 36.45 15.17
N HIS A 203 -23.31 35.63 15.63
CA HIS A 203 -23.42 35.23 17.04
C HIS A 203 -22.50 34.05 17.40
N SER A 204 -21.88 33.38 16.44
CA SER A 204 -21.00 32.20 16.67
C SER A 204 -19.70 32.55 17.40
N GLU A 205 -19.28 33.83 17.41
CA GLU A 205 -18.06 34.25 18.11
C GLU A 205 -18.23 34.27 19.64
N ILE A 206 -19.46 34.17 20.14
CA ILE A 206 -19.78 34.17 21.57
C ILE A 206 -20.12 32.73 21.97
N SER A 207 -19.10 31.95 22.34
CA SER A 207 -19.33 30.59 22.84
C SER A 207 -19.97 30.60 24.23
N ASN A 208 -21.16 29.98 24.36
CA ASN A 208 -21.85 29.81 25.65
C ASN A 208 -21.29 28.61 26.46
N ILE A 209 -20.35 27.86 25.91
CA ILE A 209 -19.77 26.67 26.57
C ILE A 209 -18.60 27.06 27.47
N SER A 210 -17.84 28.08 27.07
CA SER A 210 -16.72 28.60 27.86
C SER A 210 -16.81 30.12 27.97
N ASP A 211 -16.89 30.64 29.18
CA ASP A 211 -16.68 32.08 29.39
C ASP A 211 -15.26 32.44 28.94
N GLN A 212 -15.20 33.19 27.80
CA GLN A 212 -14.03 33.85 27.25
C GLN A 212 -12.65 33.19 27.59
N ASN A 213 -12.19 32.26 26.74
CA ASN A 213 -10.80 31.77 26.61
C ASN A 213 -10.11 31.11 27.82
N SER A 214 -10.59 31.19 29.05
CA SER A 214 -9.92 30.65 30.22
C SER A 214 -10.47 29.30 30.71
N GLY A 215 -11.77 29.03 30.52
CA GLY A 215 -12.45 27.90 31.14
C GLY A 215 -11.91 26.49 30.77
N TYR A 216 -11.49 26.30 29.52
CA TYR A 216 -10.94 24.98 29.09
C TYR A 216 -9.54 24.71 29.62
N ASP A 217 -8.68 25.74 29.73
CA ASP A 217 -7.30 25.57 30.17
C ASP A 217 -7.21 25.45 31.69
N GLU A 218 -8.04 26.17 32.42
CA GLU A 218 -8.14 26.09 33.89
C GLU A 218 -8.73 24.76 34.38
N ALA A 219 -9.63 24.14 33.60
CA ALA A 219 -10.24 22.85 33.94
C ALA A 219 -9.31 21.65 33.70
N LYS A 220 -8.18 21.81 33.05
CA LYS A 220 -7.25 20.71 32.69
C LYS A 220 -6.50 20.19 33.93
N TYR A 221 -6.51 18.89 34.11
CA TYR A 221 -5.66 18.24 35.11
C TYR A 221 -4.17 18.35 34.79
N PRO A 222 -3.27 18.26 35.78
CA PRO A 222 -1.83 18.17 35.56
C PRO A 222 -1.47 17.02 34.64
N TRP A 223 -0.35 17.15 33.89
CA TRP A 223 0.05 16.23 32.82
C TRP A 223 0.12 14.75 33.27
N TYR A 224 0.56 14.49 34.49
CA TYR A 224 0.69 13.12 35.02
C TYR A 224 -0.65 12.44 35.28
N LYS A 225 -1.74 13.19 35.57
CA LYS A 225 -3.10 12.68 35.69
C LYS A 225 -3.73 12.43 34.30
N ARG A 226 -3.19 13.04 33.23
CA ARG A 226 -3.70 12.93 31.87
C ARG A 226 -3.09 11.78 31.05
N LEU A 227 -2.32 10.88 31.66
CA LEU A 227 -1.75 9.74 30.95
C LEU A 227 -2.83 8.84 30.33
N ARG A 228 -3.89 8.56 31.08
CA ARG A 228 -5.05 7.80 30.59
C ARG A 228 -5.74 8.51 29.43
N THR A 229 -5.88 9.82 29.50
CA THR A 229 -6.43 10.65 28.41
C THR A 229 -5.57 10.55 27.16
N SER A 230 -4.26 10.63 27.29
CA SER A 230 -3.33 10.51 26.16
C SER A 230 -3.42 9.13 25.51
N LEU A 231 -3.46 8.07 26.29
CA LEU A 231 -3.62 6.70 25.80
C LEU A 231 -4.99 6.52 25.11
N PHE A 232 -6.07 7.03 25.69
CA PHE A 232 -7.40 6.98 25.09
C PHE A 232 -7.43 7.73 23.76
N ARG A 233 -6.90 8.96 23.71
CA ARG A 233 -6.87 9.77 22.49
C ARG A 233 -6.02 9.13 21.40
N THR A 234 -4.88 8.55 21.74
CA THR A 234 -4.03 7.82 20.79
C THR A 234 -4.76 6.62 20.21
N PHE A 235 -5.43 5.83 21.08
CA PHE A 235 -6.20 4.68 20.63
C PHE A 235 -7.41 5.11 19.79
N ASP A 236 -8.16 6.11 20.26
CA ASP A 236 -9.33 6.64 19.55
C ASP A 236 -8.97 7.21 18.18
N TYR A 237 -7.85 7.93 18.10
CA TYR A 237 -7.30 8.41 16.84
C TYR A 237 -6.92 7.26 15.90
N TYR A 238 -6.25 6.25 16.43
CA TYR A 238 -5.94 5.04 15.66
C TYR A 238 -7.20 4.37 15.11
N VAL A 239 -8.24 4.21 15.96
CA VAL A 239 -9.52 3.61 15.55
C VAL A 239 -10.22 4.47 14.48
N ARG A 240 -10.19 5.80 14.61
CA ARG A 240 -10.71 6.73 13.59
C ARG A 240 -10.01 6.55 12.24
N VAL A 241 -8.69 6.65 12.23
CA VAL A 241 -7.86 6.45 11.02
C VAL A 241 -8.15 5.10 10.40
N HIS A 242 -8.22 4.08 11.23
CA HIS A 242 -8.55 2.73 10.83
C HIS A 242 -9.91 2.65 10.12
N HIS A 243 -10.99 3.09 10.75
CA HIS A 243 -12.33 3.01 10.16
C HIS A 243 -12.49 3.93 8.95
N THR A 244 -11.78 5.05 8.91
CA THR A 244 -11.85 5.97 7.78
C THR A 244 -11.08 5.47 6.56
N LEU A 245 -9.83 5.05 6.76
CA LEU A 245 -8.96 4.62 5.66
C LEU A 245 -9.07 3.13 5.37
N LEU A 246 -9.25 2.35 6.42
CA LEU A 246 -9.06 0.92 6.38
C LEU A 246 -10.39 0.12 6.36
N GLN A 247 -11.49 0.71 6.70
CA GLN A 247 -12.83 0.16 6.51
C GLN A 247 -13.74 1.20 5.85
N PRO A 248 -13.69 1.41 4.53
CA PRO A 248 -14.66 2.24 3.83
C PRO A 248 -16.05 1.58 3.76
N GLN A 249 -16.29 0.60 4.62
CA GLN A 249 -17.59 -0.03 4.82
C GLN A 249 -18.35 0.71 5.91
N ASN A 250 -19.66 0.69 5.83
CA ASN A 250 -20.49 1.15 6.92
C ASN A 250 -20.24 0.29 8.18
N PRO A 251 -20.32 0.86 9.37
CA PRO A 251 -20.07 0.13 10.63
C PRO A 251 -20.99 -1.06 10.88
N ASP A 252 -22.13 -1.13 10.18
CA ASP A 252 -23.09 -2.23 10.20
C ASP A 252 -22.72 -3.38 9.21
N GLY A 253 -21.57 -3.26 8.54
CA GLY A 253 -21.12 -4.24 7.55
C GLY A 253 -21.78 -4.10 6.17
N SER A 254 -22.69 -3.13 5.97
CA SER A 254 -23.23 -2.81 4.66
C SER A 254 -22.18 -2.11 3.81
N SER A 255 -22.10 -2.47 2.52
CA SER A 255 -21.16 -1.79 1.60
C SER A 255 -21.70 -0.42 1.23
N ILE A 256 -20.84 0.61 1.31
CA ILE A 256 -21.06 1.83 0.53
C ILE A 256 -21.14 1.35 -0.93
N LYS A 257 -22.26 1.59 -1.60
CA LYS A 257 -22.43 1.22 -3.01
C LYS A 257 -21.43 1.98 -3.88
N SER A 258 -20.19 1.54 -3.86
CA SER A 258 -19.28 1.76 -4.96
C SER A 258 -19.80 0.90 -6.12
N GLN A 259 -19.98 1.49 -7.28
CA GLN A 259 -20.41 0.78 -8.50
C GLN A 259 -19.37 -0.22 -9.04
N SER A 260 -18.42 -0.64 -8.24
CA SER A 260 -17.54 -1.76 -8.55
C SER A 260 -18.09 -3.01 -7.86
N GLY A 261 -18.61 -3.94 -8.64
CA GLY A 261 -19.04 -5.28 -8.22
C GLY A 261 -17.88 -6.09 -7.65
N ALA A 262 -17.27 -5.63 -6.55
CA ALA A 262 -16.18 -6.31 -5.89
C ALA A 262 -16.72 -7.44 -5.03
N TYR A 263 -16.28 -8.61 -5.34
CA TYR A 263 -16.53 -9.88 -4.67
C TYR A 263 -16.28 -9.79 -3.15
N ARG A 264 -17.25 -10.25 -2.34
CA ARG A 264 -17.10 -10.30 -0.87
C ARG A 264 -16.24 -11.49 -0.46
N LEU A 265 -14.95 -11.28 -0.32
CA LEU A 265 -14.11 -12.22 0.43
C LEU A 265 -14.50 -12.19 1.93
N PRO A 266 -14.51 -13.33 2.62
CA PRO A 266 -14.88 -13.38 4.04
C PRO A 266 -14.08 -12.38 4.86
N GLY A 267 -14.75 -11.62 5.72
CA GLY A 267 -14.16 -10.56 6.52
C GLY A 267 -12.94 -11.02 7.32
N ILE A 268 -11.89 -10.26 7.30
CA ILE A 268 -10.72 -10.43 8.17
C ILE A 268 -10.84 -9.36 9.26
N SER A 269 -10.48 -9.71 10.50
CA SER A 269 -10.40 -8.72 11.56
C SER A 269 -9.36 -7.66 11.21
N LEU A 270 -9.53 -6.45 11.71
CA LEU A 270 -8.56 -5.38 11.58
C LEU A 270 -7.14 -5.80 11.97
N THR A 271 -7.03 -6.44 13.12
CA THR A 271 -5.75 -6.96 13.62
C THR A 271 -5.12 -7.90 12.59
N GLY A 272 -5.94 -8.75 11.93
CA GLY A 272 -5.48 -9.61 10.87
C GLY A 272 -4.98 -8.86 9.64
N GLU A 273 -5.69 -7.79 9.20
CA GLU A 273 -5.23 -6.94 8.09
C GLU A 273 -3.92 -6.21 8.41
N LEU A 274 -3.79 -5.70 9.62
CA LEU A 274 -2.58 -5.00 10.06
C LEU A 274 -1.39 -5.97 10.14
N ILE A 275 -1.59 -7.16 10.74
CA ILE A 275 -0.55 -8.20 10.78
C ILE A 275 -0.14 -8.57 9.36
N ALA A 276 -1.07 -8.78 8.44
CA ALA A 276 -0.76 -9.12 7.06
C ALA A 276 0.00 -8.00 6.34
N ALA A 277 -0.38 -6.73 6.56
CA ALA A 277 0.31 -5.58 5.98
C ALA A 277 1.75 -5.45 6.50
N ILE A 278 1.95 -5.56 7.81
CA ILE A 278 3.28 -5.54 8.44
C ILE A 278 4.10 -6.75 7.96
N SER A 279 3.50 -7.95 7.93
CA SER A 279 4.17 -9.15 7.43
C SER A 279 4.62 -8.98 5.98
N LEU A 280 3.81 -8.37 5.11
CA LEU A 280 4.22 -8.11 3.73
C LEU A 280 5.36 -7.08 3.66
N LEU A 281 5.36 -6.03 4.49
CA LEU A 281 6.49 -5.10 4.58
C LEU A 281 7.76 -5.79 5.09
N VAL A 282 7.65 -6.68 6.08
CA VAL A 282 8.78 -7.49 6.56
C VAL A 282 9.24 -8.47 5.48
N PHE A 283 8.33 -9.05 4.68
CA PHE A 283 8.70 -9.87 3.53
C PHE A 283 9.50 -9.06 2.50
N MET A 284 9.12 -7.82 2.24
CA MET A 284 9.79 -6.90 1.32
C MET A 284 11.07 -6.28 1.92
N SER A 285 11.35 -6.49 3.22
CA SER A 285 12.48 -5.84 3.92
C SER A 285 13.85 -6.24 3.37
N THR A 286 13.95 -7.33 2.61
CA THR A 286 15.17 -7.74 1.89
C THR A 286 15.71 -6.68 0.94
N VAL A 287 14.84 -5.73 0.51
CA VAL A 287 15.24 -4.54 -0.24
C VAL A 287 16.03 -3.55 0.62
N TRP A 288 15.81 -3.54 1.94
CA TRP A 288 16.45 -2.61 2.86
C TRP A 288 17.59 -3.25 3.65
N ILE A 289 17.48 -4.52 3.99
CA ILE A 289 18.40 -5.23 4.87
C ILE A 289 18.59 -6.68 4.42
N GLU A 290 19.79 -7.21 4.54
CA GLU A 290 20.07 -8.64 4.32
C GLU A 290 19.47 -9.46 5.47
N THR A 291 18.40 -10.21 5.16
CA THR A 291 17.66 -11.01 6.15
C THR A 291 17.02 -12.22 5.51
N ASP A 292 16.92 -13.31 6.25
CA ASP A 292 16.16 -14.50 5.88
C ASP A 292 14.71 -14.49 6.37
N ALA A 293 14.28 -13.39 7.01
CA ALA A 293 12.94 -13.26 7.58
C ALA A 293 11.82 -13.50 6.55
N TYR A 294 12.05 -13.15 5.27
CA TYR A 294 11.09 -13.37 4.19
C TYR A 294 10.67 -14.84 4.04
N ARG A 295 11.57 -15.82 4.31
CA ARG A 295 11.26 -17.26 4.24
C ARG A 295 10.22 -17.65 5.29
N TYR A 296 10.40 -17.20 6.53
CA TYR A 296 9.47 -17.47 7.63
C TYR A 296 8.13 -16.75 7.42
N ILE A 297 8.16 -15.53 6.91
CA ILE A 297 6.95 -14.77 6.58
C ILE A 297 6.20 -15.44 5.42
N ALA A 298 6.89 -15.88 4.36
CA ALA A 298 6.26 -16.63 3.26
C ALA A 298 5.58 -17.90 3.77
N LEU A 299 6.26 -18.67 4.62
CA LEU A 299 5.70 -19.87 5.26
C LEU A 299 4.48 -19.49 6.11
N GLY A 300 4.56 -18.41 6.90
CA GLY A 300 3.44 -17.89 7.69
C GLY A 300 2.22 -17.55 6.84
N PHE A 301 2.41 -16.87 5.72
CA PHE A 301 1.33 -16.58 4.76
C PHE A 301 0.72 -17.87 4.18
N VAL A 302 1.56 -18.82 3.79
CA VAL A 302 1.11 -20.12 3.25
C VAL A 302 0.28 -20.87 4.29
N VAL A 303 0.77 -21.00 5.52
CA VAL A 303 0.08 -21.70 6.61
C VAL A 303 -1.23 -20.98 6.96
N ALA A 304 -1.22 -19.66 7.09
CA ALA A 304 -2.43 -18.87 7.36
C ALA A 304 -3.49 -19.03 6.26
N ALA A 305 -3.06 -19.03 4.99
CA ALA A 305 -3.96 -19.25 3.85
C ALA A 305 -4.56 -20.66 3.86
N LEU A 306 -3.78 -21.68 4.15
CA LEU A 306 -4.25 -23.07 4.24
C LEU A 306 -5.23 -23.25 5.41
N ILE A 307 -4.92 -22.71 6.61
CA ILE A 307 -5.82 -22.74 7.77
C ILE A 307 -7.14 -22.06 7.44
N ARG A 308 -7.07 -20.88 6.81
CA ARG A 308 -8.28 -20.14 6.44
C ARG A 308 -9.09 -20.89 5.39
N TYR A 309 -8.44 -21.46 4.40
CA TYR A 309 -9.06 -22.32 3.40
C TYR A 309 -9.78 -23.51 4.02
N ALA A 310 -9.15 -24.19 4.98
CA ALA A 310 -9.71 -25.36 5.67
C ALA A 310 -10.89 -25.01 6.62
N ARG A 311 -10.87 -23.80 7.22
CA ARG A 311 -11.88 -23.37 8.21
C ARG A 311 -13.09 -22.67 7.63
N THR A 312 -13.06 -22.28 6.37
CA THR A 312 -14.15 -21.56 5.71
C THR A 312 -14.82 -22.48 4.68
N ASP A 313 -16.16 -22.34 4.53
CA ASP A 313 -16.88 -23.01 3.45
C ASP A 313 -16.51 -22.49 2.04
N PHE A 314 -15.46 -21.71 1.94
CA PHE A 314 -14.93 -21.09 0.74
C PHE A 314 -14.72 -22.12 -0.40
N TRP A 315 -14.22 -23.29 -0.06
CA TRP A 315 -13.98 -24.35 -1.04
C TRP A 315 -15.22 -25.10 -1.52
N LYS A 316 -16.38 -24.95 -0.87
CA LYS A 316 -17.64 -25.48 -1.40
C LYS A 316 -18.11 -24.68 -2.62
N TYR A 317 -17.81 -23.39 -2.63
CA TYR A 317 -18.32 -22.45 -3.64
C TYR A 317 -17.23 -21.95 -4.60
N GLU A 318 -15.97 -21.90 -4.21
CA GLU A 318 -14.91 -21.14 -4.91
C GLU A 318 -13.54 -21.80 -4.81
N LYS A 319 -13.41 -23.00 -5.36
CA LYS A 319 -12.08 -23.65 -5.44
C LYS A 319 -11.14 -22.77 -6.30
N PRO A 320 -10.06 -22.21 -5.73
CA PRO A 320 -9.03 -21.58 -6.55
C PRO A 320 -8.41 -22.68 -7.42
N MET A 321 -8.50 -22.51 -8.74
CA MET A 321 -7.86 -23.44 -9.65
C MET A 321 -6.40 -23.04 -9.80
N VAL A 322 -5.50 -23.88 -9.36
CA VAL A 322 -4.04 -23.64 -9.41
C VAL A 322 -3.57 -23.48 -10.86
N GLY A 323 -4.31 -24.03 -11.82
CA GLY A 323 -4.01 -23.97 -13.24
C GLY A 323 -2.74 -24.72 -13.63
N TRP A 324 -2.42 -24.73 -14.93
CA TRP A 324 -1.25 -25.45 -15.44
C TRP A 324 0.09 -24.88 -14.90
N ALA A 325 0.17 -23.56 -14.65
CA ALA A 325 1.37 -22.95 -14.10
C ALA A 325 1.67 -23.41 -12.68
N GLY A 326 0.63 -23.58 -11.85
CA GLY A 326 0.81 -24.15 -10.52
C GLY A 326 1.16 -25.63 -10.55
N LEU A 327 0.58 -26.40 -11.47
CA LEU A 327 1.00 -27.79 -11.70
C LEU A 327 2.45 -27.88 -12.17
N LEU A 328 2.91 -26.93 -12.99
CA LEU A 328 4.31 -26.81 -13.40
C LEU A 328 5.23 -26.54 -12.20
N CYS A 329 4.82 -25.68 -11.26
CA CYS A 329 5.57 -25.44 -10.02
C CYS A 329 5.66 -26.72 -9.16
N VAL A 330 4.58 -27.47 -9.03
CA VAL A 330 4.56 -28.76 -8.32
C VAL A 330 5.48 -29.78 -9.02
N ALA A 331 5.36 -29.94 -10.33
CA ALA A 331 6.19 -30.85 -11.12
C ALA A 331 7.69 -30.49 -11.02
N TRP A 332 8.02 -29.20 -11.06
CA TRP A 332 9.37 -28.71 -10.82
C TRP A 332 9.91 -29.10 -9.45
N THR A 333 9.12 -28.91 -8.40
CA THR A 333 9.51 -29.29 -7.04
C THR A 333 9.77 -30.79 -6.92
N PHE A 334 8.90 -31.61 -7.49
CA PHE A 334 9.13 -33.06 -7.55
C PHE A 334 10.41 -33.43 -8.32
N TYR A 335 10.67 -32.73 -9.44
CA TYR A 335 11.90 -32.95 -10.20
C TYR A 335 13.14 -32.62 -9.35
N VAL A 336 13.16 -31.46 -8.66
CA VAL A 336 14.27 -31.07 -7.76
C VAL A 336 14.48 -32.09 -6.66
N LEU A 337 13.40 -32.53 -5.99
CA LEU A 337 13.47 -33.57 -4.93
C LEU A 337 13.92 -34.91 -5.46
N ALA A 338 13.43 -35.35 -6.61
CA ALA A 338 13.84 -36.58 -7.24
C ALA A 338 15.33 -36.57 -7.62
N ARG A 339 15.83 -35.45 -8.15
CA ARG A 339 17.25 -35.25 -8.45
C ARG A 339 18.11 -35.30 -7.18
N PHE A 340 17.66 -34.63 -6.12
CA PHE A 340 18.34 -34.69 -4.83
C PHE A 340 18.38 -36.12 -4.29
N ALA A 341 17.24 -36.79 -4.22
CA ALA A 341 17.14 -38.17 -3.73
C ALA A 341 17.99 -39.15 -4.56
N TYR A 342 17.97 -38.99 -5.90
CA TYR A 342 18.77 -39.83 -6.79
C TYR A 342 20.29 -39.75 -6.48
N ILE A 343 20.82 -38.53 -6.35
CA ILE A 343 22.23 -38.32 -6.05
C ILE A 343 22.55 -38.80 -4.62
N TYR A 344 21.70 -38.44 -3.64
CA TYR A 344 21.90 -38.85 -2.24
C TYR A 344 21.91 -40.37 -2.04
N LEU A 345 21.06 -41.09 -2.76
CA LEU A 345 20.94 -42.56 -2.59
C LEU A 345 21.97 -43.34 -3.41
N PHE A 346 22.30 -42.90 -4.62
CA PHE A 346 23.12 -43.66 -5.54
C PHE A 346 24.54 -43.16 -5.69
N TYR A 347 24.82 -41.89 -5.30
CA TYR A 347 26.14 -41.27 -5.43
C TYR A 347 26.48 -40.41 -4.20
N PRO A 348 26.41 -40.99 -2.98
CA PRO A 348 26.61 -40.23 -1.74
C PRO A 348 28.01 -39.59 -1.64
N GLU A 349 29.01 -40.16 -2.32
CA GLU A 349 30.37 -39.64 -2.41
C GLU A 349 30.48 -38.29 -3.14
N MET A 350 29.50 -37.95 -3.96
CA MET A 350 29.48 -36.68 -4.68
C MET A 350 29.02 -35.49 -3.80
N GLY A 351 28.67 -35.77 -2.54
CA GLY A 351 28.20 -34.75 -1.61
C GLY A 351 26.75 -34.30 -1.82
N THR A 352 26.22 -33.60 -0.85
CA THR A 352 24.81 -33.18 -0.83
C THR A 352 24.59 -31.78 -1.39
N GLY A 353 25.63 -31.09 -1.84
CA GLY A 353 25.54 -29.72 -2.35
C GLY A 353 25.13 -28.69 -1.28
N SER A 354 24.96 -27.44 -1.71
CA SER A 354 24.48 -26.37 -0.85
C SER A 354 23.36 -25.58 -1.53
N ALA A 355 22.47 -25.01 -0.72
CA ALA A 355 21.43 -24.07 -1.14
C ALA A 355 20.37 -24.62 -2.13
N GLU A 356 20.18 -25.93 -2.19
CA GLU A 356 19.17 -26.55 -3.08
C GLU A 356 17.71 -26.23 -2.64
N GLY A 357 17.50 -25.94 -1.35
CA GLY A 357 16.20 -25.55 -0.80
C GLY A 357 15.55 -24.36 -1.50
N ILE A 358 16.36 -23.47 -2.07
CA ILE A 358 15.92 -22.30 -2.84
C ILE A 358 15.06 -22.73 -4.04
N TYR A 359 15.44 -23.79 -4.72
CA TYR A 359 14.76 -24.28 -5.91
C TYR A 359 13.45 -25.03 -5.61
N LEU A 360 13.13 -25.26 -4.32
CA LEU A 360 11.84 -25.77 -3.86
C LEU A 360 10.80 -24.66 -3.65
N PHE A 361 11.23 -23.39 -3.61
CA PHE A 361 10.37 -22.25 -3.36
C PHE A 361 9.20 -22.10 -4.35
N PRO A 362 9.31 -22.51 -5.64
CA PRO A 362 8.19 -22.49 -6.57
C PRO A 362 6.93 -23.22 -6.10
N LEU A 363 7.05 -24.22 -5.22
CA LEU A 363 5.90 -24.89 -4.61
C LEU A 363 4.97 -23.91 -3.88
N PHE A 364 5.53 -22.86 -3.29
CA PHE A 364 4.80 -21.89 -2.48
C PHE A 364 4.18 -20.74 -3.29
N TYR A 365 4.59 -20.50 -4.53
CA TYR A 365 4.11 -19.38 -5.34
C TYR A 365 2.58 -19.35 -5.50
N PRO A 366 1.89 -20.46 -5.83
CA PRO A 366 0.43 -20.45 -5.95
C PRO A 366 -0.26 -20.12 -4.63
N THR A 367 0.21 -20.72 -3.53
CA THR A 367 -0.39 -20.51 -2.20
C THR A 367 -0.08 -19.12 -1.67
N LEU A 368 1.09 -18.56 -1.97
CA LEU A 368 1.44 -17.19 -1.65
C LEU A 368 0.53 -16.18 -2.40
N GLY A 369 0.27 -16.43 -3.69
CA GLY A 369 -0.68 -15.62 -4.46
C GLY A 369 -2.09 -15.68 -3.88
N PHE A 370 -2.51 -16.84 -3.41
CA PHE A 370 -3.79 -17.01 -2.73
C PHE A 370 -3.80 -16.29 -1.36
N ALA A 371 -2.70 -16.33 -0.61
CA ALA A 371 -2.55 -15.58 0.64
C ALA A 371 -2.65 -14.06 0.41
N LEU A 372 -1.98 -13.54 -0.63
CA LEU A 372 -2.11 -12.13 -1.02
C LEU A 372 -3.57 -11.76 -1.31
N LEU A 373 -4.31 -12.60 -2.02
CA LEU A 373 -5.74 -12.40 -2.29
C LEU A 373 -6.56 -12.38 -1.01
N LEU A 374 -6.30 -13.27 -0.06
CA LEU A 374 -7.06 -13.39 1.18
C LEU A 374 -6.78 -12.26 2.17
N PHE A 375 -5.52 -11.84 2.30
CA PHE A 375 -5.08 -11.03 3.44
C PHE A 375 -4.72 -9.58 3.07
N ILE A 376 -4.30 -9.30 1.83
CA ILE A 376 -3.89 -7.95 1.43
C ILE A 376 -5.09 -7.19 0.86
N ARG A 377 -5.70 -6.34 1.68
CA ARG A 377 -6.89 -5.55 1.32
C ARG A 377 -6.57 -4.14 0.85
N ARG A 378 -5.42 -3.60 1.23
CA ARG A 378 -5.08 -2.18 1.08
C ARG A 378 -3.67 -1.98 0.54
N PRO A 379 -3.41 -2.47 -0.67
CA PRO A 379 -2.08 -2.42 -1.28
C PRO A 379 -1.54 -0.98 -1.38
N PHE A 380 -2.42 0.01 -1.57
CA PHE A 380 -1.99 1.41 -1.65
C PHE A 380 -1.34 1.92 -0.35
N LEU A 381 -1.90 1.60 0.82
CA LEU A 381 -1.30 2.01 2.09
C LEU A 381 0.03 1.31 2.36
N ILE A 382 0.14 0.06 1.95
CA ILE A 382 1.41 -0.68 2.02
C ILE A 382 2.45 -0.03 1.11
N ALA A 383 2.05 0.39 -0.09
CA ALA A 383 2.94 1.13 -1.00
C ALA A 383 3.38 2.48 -0.42
N VAL A 384 2.48 3.24 0.21
CA VAL A 384 2.84 4.48 0.93
C VAL A 384 3.85 4.21 2.04
N ALA A 385 3.60 3.20 2.88
CA ALA A 385 4.52 2.81 3.96
C ALA A 385 5.88 2.36 3.40
N PHE A 386 5.89 1.55 2.34
CA PHE A 386 7.10 1.12 1.66
C PHE A 386 7.92 2.31 1.12
N MET A 387 7.26 3.30 0.48
CA MET A 387 7.93 4.51 0.00
C MET A 387 8.54 5.32 1.13
N ALA A 388 7.77 5.55 2.21
CA ALA A 388 8.25 6.32 3.35
C ALA A 388 9.44 5.64 4.06
N ILE A 389 9.35 4.33 4.30
CA ILE A 389 10.45 3.56 4.90
C ILE A 389 11.68 3.57 3.98
N SER A 390 11.48 3.36 2.67
CA SER A 390 12.58 3.39 1.69
C SER A 390 13.29 4.74 1.67
N LEU A 391 12.54 5.85 1.68
CA LEU A 391 13.14 7.19 1.72
C LEU A 391 13.96 7.40 2.98
N VAL A 392 13.41 7.06 4.15
CA VAL A 392 14.12 7.20 5.43
C VAL A 392 15.40 6.37 5.44
N ILE A 393 15.33 5.11 5.02
CA ILE A 393 16.51 4.22 5.02
C ILE A 393 17.52 4.64 3.95
N LEU A 394 17.09 5.15 2.78
CA LEU A 394 18.00 5.70 1.78
C LEU A 394 18.77 6.93 2.28
N ILE A 395 18.12 7.78 3.09
CA ILE A 395 18.76 9.01 3.62
C ILE A 395 19.66 8.70 4.82
N PHE A 396 19.18 7.89 5.77
CA PHE A 396 19.85 7.67 7.04
C PHE A 396 20.68 6.38 7.11
N GLY A 397 20.53 5.49 6.13
CA GLY A 397 21.22 4.20 6.06
C GLY A 397 22.61 4.25 5.40
N PHE A 398 23.16 5.44 5.11
CA PHE A 398 24.53 5.55 4.58
C PHE A 398 25.56 5.19 5.65
N HIS A 399 26.46 4.27 5.30
CA HIS A 399 27.59 3.91 6.13
C HIS A 399 28.80 3.56 5.24
N TYR A 400 30.00 3.58 5.83
CA TYR A 400 31.23 3.19 5.16
C TYR A 400 31.62 1.78 5.63
N ASP A 401 31.84 0.89 4.71
CA ASP A 401 32.37 -0.44 5.00
C ASP A 401 33.85 -0.48 4.63
N LEU A 402 34.72 -0.65 5.63
CA LEU A 402 36.18 -0.75 5.45
C LEU A 402 36.56 -1.97 4.61
N SER A 403 35.81 -3.06 4.66
CA SER A 403 36.03 -4.27 3.87
C SER A 403 35.88 -4.04 2.37
N TRP A 404 35.19 -2.98 1.95
CA TRP A 404 34.93 -2.61 0.56
C TRP A 404 35.72 -1.35 0.12
N ASN A 405 36.93 -1.14 0.63
CA ASN A 405 37.78 0.00 0.30
C ASN A 405 37.11 1.35 0.57
N GLU A 406 36.48 1.50 1.73
CA GLU A 406 35.84 2.73 2.20
C GLU A 406 34.72 3.23 1.27
N ARG A 407 34.05 2.34 0.54
CA ARG A 407 32.90 2.71 -0.26
C ARG A 407 31.71 3.04 0.62
N ALA A 408 31.04 4.13 0.32
CA ALA A 408 29.75 4.41 0.93
C ALA A 408 28.73 3.36 0.51
N VAL A 409 28.13 2.66 1.48
CA VAL A 409 27.02 1.75 1.26
C VAL A 409 25.75 2.39 1.80
N THR A 410 24.66 2.28 1.07
CA THR A 410 23.36 2.78 1.51
C THR A 410 22.46 1.63 1.90
N LEU A 411 21.32 1.97 2.46
CA LEU A 411 20.39 1.01 3.07
C LEU A 411 21.07 0.32 4.27
N LEU A 412 20.51 -0.73 4.77
CA LEU A 412 21.08 -1.55 5.84
C LEU A 412 21.71 -2.82 5.25
N GLN A 413 22.31 -2.69 4.05
CA GLN A 413 22.97 -3.75 3.33
C GLN A 413 24.48 -3.73 3.65
N HIS A 414 25.12 -4.90 3.62
CA HIS A 414 26.56 -5.00 3.81
C HIS A 414 27.32 -4.98 2.49
N ASN A 415 26.65 -5.36 1.39
CA ASN A 415 27.28 -5.45 0.08
C ASN A 415 26.83 -4.30 -0.83
N PRO A 416 27.75 -3.49 -1.39
CA PRO A 416 27.42 -2.37 -2.30
C PRO A 416 26.62 -2.79 -3.53
N ILE A 417 26.85 -4.01 -4.04
CA ILE A 417 26.11 -4.52 -5.20
C ILE A 417 24.65 -4.80 -4.84
N HIS A 418 24.42 -5.41 -3.65
CA HIS A 418 23.07 -5.68 -3.16
C HIS A 418 22.33 -4.36 -2.89
N ALA A 419 23.00 -3.39 -2.26
CA ALA A 419 22.45 -2.06 -2.05
C ALA A 419 22.08 -1.36 -3.37
N ALA A 420 22.89 -1.50 -4.40
CA ALA A 420 22.63 -0.93 -5.72
C ALA A 420 21.41 -1.60 -6.39
N VAL A 421 21.29 -2.94 -6.34
CA VAL A 421 20.15 -3.68 -6.86
C VAL A 421 18.86 -3.28 -6.12
N SER A 422 18.93 -3.20 -4.80
CA SER A 422 17.82 -2.74 -3.95
C SER A 422 17.36 -1.33 -4.32
N SER A 423 18.30 -0.41 -4.49
CA SER A 423 18.02 0.97 -4.90
C SER A 423 17.36 1.03 -6.28
N GLY A 424 17.75 0.14 -7.20
CA GLY A 424 17.10 0.02 -8.52
C GLY A 424 15.63 -0.40 -8.41
N PHE A 425 15.31 -1.39 -7.58
CA PHE A 425 13.91 -1.78 -7.32
C PHE A 425 13.12 -0.63 -6.68
N ILE A 426 13.69 0.07 -5.69
CA ILE A 426 13.05 1.23 -5.05
C ILE A 426 12.77 2.33 -6.07
N ALA A 427 13.71 2.61 -6.98
CA ALA A 427 13.52 3.62 -8.03
C ALA A 427 12.35 3.28 -8.95
N LEU A 428 12.25 2.05 -9.43
CA LEU A 428 11.13 1.58 -10.28
C LEU A 428 9.79 1.63 -9.54
N CYS A 429 9.77 1.20 -8.27
CA CYS A 429 8.58 1.29 -7.44
C CYS A 429 8.14 2.75 -7.20
N ALA A 430 9.09 3.67 -6.98
CA ALA A 430 8.80 5.08 -6.78
C ALA A 430 8.20 5.74 -8.03
N MET A 431 8.70 5.41 -9.22
CA MET A 431 8.11 5.87 -10.48
C MET A 431 6.67 5.39 -10.64
N ALA A 432 6.42 4.09 -10.44
CA ALA A 432 5.09 3.51 -10.56
C ALA A 432 4.12 4.10 -9.53
N PHE A 433 4.57 4.26 -8.28
CA PHE A 433 3.78 4.87 -7.23
C PHE A 433 3.44 6.34 -7.54
N GLY A 434 4.37 7.11 -8.08
CA GLY A 434 4.14 8.49 -8.53
C GLY A 434 3.05 8.56 -9.61
N ILE A 435 3.15 7.72 -10.65
CA ILE A 435 2.17 7.66 -11.75
C ILE A 435 0.79 7.22 -11.25
N HIS A 436 0.74 6.19 -10.39
CA HIS A 436 -0.51 5.75 -9.78
C HIS A 436 -1.16 6.87 -8.98
N THR A 437 -0.37 7.61 -8.18
CA THR A 437 -0.85 8.72 -7.35
C THR A 437 -1.38 9.87 -8.19
N LEU A 438 -0.70 10.22 -9.30
CA LEU A 438 -1.14 11.25 -10.25
C LEU A 438 -2.51 10.91 -10.88
N ASN A 439 -2.75 9.64 -11.19
CA ASN A 439 -3.98 9.17 -11.84
C ASN A 439 -5.12 8.89 -10.86
N ARG A 440 -4.88 8.96 -9.56
CA ARG A 440 -5.87 8.60 -8.54
C ARG A 440 -6.77 9.79 -8.20
N ASN A 441 -7.93 9.87 -8.83
CA ASN A 441 -8.91 10.95 -8.64
C ASN A 441 -9.56 10.97 -7.24
N THR A 442 -9.46 9.87 -6.47
CA THR A 442 -10.01 9.78 -5.11
C THR A 442 -9.17 10.49 -4.04
N LEU A 443 -7.98 11.00 -4.40
CA LEU A 443 -7.12 11.76 -3.50
C LEU A 443 -7.39 13.26 -3.65
N ASP A 444 -7.46 13.96 -2.52
CA ASP A 444 -7.46 15.41 -2.54
C ASP A 444 -6.15 15.96 -3.13
N THR A 445 -6.16 17.21 -3.58
CA THR A 445 -5.00 17.82 -4.24
C THR A 445 -3.78 17.87 -3.31
N ARG A 446 -3.97 18.14 -2.01
CA ARG A 446 -2.86 18.22 -1.04
C ARG A 446 -2.21 16.86 -0.81
N ALA A 447 -3.02 15.83 -0.54
CA ALA A 447 -2.52 14.46 -0.38
C ALA A 447 -1.81 13.98 -1.64
N ARG A 448 -2.38 14.27 -2.82
CA ARG A 448 -1.75 13.94 -4.11
C ARG A 448 -0.38 14.58 -4.26
N VAL A 449 -0.25 15.88 -3.99
CA VAL A 449 1.03 16.59 -4.05
C VAL A 449 2.03 16.01 -3.06
N VAL A 450 1.65 15.79 -1.80
CA VAL A 450 2.55 15.22 -0.78
C VAL A 450 3.04 13.82 -1.18
N LEU A 451 2.16 12.96 -1.68
CA LEU A 451 2.54 11.61 -2.10
C LEU A 451 3.38 11.61 -3.38
N CYS A 452 3.14 12.53 -4.31
CA CYS A 452 4.00 12.72 -5.48
C CYS A 452 5.39 13.23 -5.08
N LEU A 453 5.48 14.15 -4.11
CA LEU A 453 6.75 14.62 -3.57
C LEU A 453 7.50 13.49 -2.84
N LEU A 454 6.80 12.63 -2.10
CA LEU A 454 7.38 11.43 -1.49
C LEU A 454 7.95 10.49 -2.56
N ALA A 455 7.20 10.22 -3.62
CA ALA A 455 7.65 9.41 -4.75
C ALA A 455 8.89 10.00 -5.42
N LEU A 456 8.87 11.29 -5.71
CA LEU A 456 9.99 12.00 -6.35
C LEU A 456 11.24 12.01 -5.47
N ALA A 457 11.08 12.31 -4.18
CA ALA A 457 12.20 12.31 -3.22
C ALA A 457 12.83 10.91 -3.10
N THR A 458 11.99 9.86 -3.01
CA THR A 458 12.44 8.47 -2.96
C THR A 458 13.18 8.08 -4.25
N PHE A 459 12.65 8.47 -5.40
CA PHE A 459 13.27 8.22 -6.71
C PHE A 459 14.65 8.88 -6.82
N ILE A 460 14.75 10.17 -6.49
CA ILE A 460 16.01 10.91 -6.51
C ILE A 460 17.02 10.31 -5.53
N ALA A 461 16.60 9.99 -4.30
CA ALA A 461 17.48 9.35 -3.31
C ALA A 461 18.01 8.00 -3.79
N ALA A 462 17.15 7.20 -4.43
CA ALA A 462 17.53 5.91 -5.02
C ALA A 462 18.52 6.07 -6.19
N LEU A 463 18.37 7.08 -7.05
CA LEU A 463 19.32 7.37 -8.13
C LEU A 463 20.68 7.83 -7.58
N ILE A 464 20.69 8.67 -6.55
CA ILE A 464 21.91 9.08 -5.85
C ILE A 464 22.62 7.86 -5.27
N ALA A 465 21.88 6.95 -4.64
CA ALA A 465 22.41 5.71 -4.11
C ALA A 465 23.04 4.83 -5.21
N ILE A 466 22.33 4.61 -6.32
CA ILE A 466 22.85 3.85 -7.47
C ILE A 466 24.12 4.49 -8.00
N TYR A 467 24.15 5.81 -8.09
CA TYR A 467 25.34 6.56 -8.54
C TYR A 467 26.53 6.35 -7.60
N SER A 468 26.34 6.47 -6.28
CA SER A 468 27.41 6.36 -5.29
C SER A 468 27.99 4.95 -5.15
N LEU A 469 27.20 3.91 -5.46
CA LEU A 469 27.56 2.50 -5.28
C LEU A 469 28.40 1.88 -6.43
N TYR A 470 28.55 2.59 -7.54
CA TYR A 470 29.40 2.20 -8.69
C TYR A 470 29.16 0.78 -9.25
N SER A 471 27.93 0.27 -9.23
CA SER A 471 27.62 -1.07 -9.77
C SER A 471 27.34 -1.02 -11.27
N LYS A 472 28.30 -1.41 -12.12
CA LYS A 472 28.19 -1.44 -13.58
C LYS A 472 26.98 -2.23 -14.08
N GLY A 473 26.72 -3.41 -13.47
CA GLY A 473 25.58 -4.27 -13.83
C GLY A 473 24.24 -3.63 -13.53
N VAL A 474 24.12 -2.88 -12.43
CA VAL A 474 22.90 -2.15 -12.06
C VAL A 474 22.65 -0.96 -13.00
N TRP A 475 23.72 -0.24 -13.39
CA TRP A 475 23.61 0.81 -14.39
C TRP A 475 23.06 0.29 -15.71
N LEU A 476 23.61 -0.81 -16.21
CA LEU A 476 23.11 -1.46 -17.44
C LEU A 476 21.64 -1.89 -17.27
N ALA A 477 21.30 -2.49 -16.14
CA ALA A 477 19.93 -2.92 -15.88
C ALA A 477 18.95 -1.74 -15.83
N MET A 478 19.31 -0.63 -15.20
CA MET A 478 18.49 0.59 -15.20
C MET A 478 18.39 1.22 -16.59
N ALA A 479 19.48 1.23 -17.36
CA ALA A 479 19.48 1.75 -18.75
C ALA A 479 18.50 0.98 -19.68
N ILE A 480 18.15 -0.26 -19.35
CA ILE A 480 17.19 -1.07 -20.09
C ILE A 480 15.80 -1.01 -19.45
N ALA A 481 15.72 -1.17 -18.13
CA ALA A 481 14.43 -1.22 -17.41
C ALA A 481 13.69 0.12 -17.40
N PHE A 482 14.43 1.22 -17.31
CA PHE A 482 13.84 2.56 -17.30
C PHE A 482 13.13 2.91 -18.63
N PRO A 483 13.75 2.81 -19.81
CA PRO A 483 13.04 2.98 -21.08
C PRO A 483 11.88 1.98 -21.24
N THR A 484 12.06 0.73 -20.80
CA THR A 484 10.99 -0.27 -20.82
C THR A 484 9.78 0.23 -20.04
N PHE A 485 9.98 0.74 -18.82
CA PHE A 485 8.91 1.31 -18.02
C PHE A 485 8.19 2.45 -18.74
N VAL A 486 8.94 3.38 -19.33
CA VAL A 486 8.40 4.52 -20.06
C VAL A 486 7.60 4.10 -21.30
N VAL A 487 8.10 3.14 -22.06
CA VAL A 487 7.38 2.56 -23.20
C VAL A 487 6.06 1.92 -22.73
N LEU A 488 6.10 1.18 -21.64
CA LEU A 488 4.89 0.58 -21.07
C LEU A 488 3.88 1.64 -20.65
N VAL A 489 4.31 2.74 -20.02
CA VAL A 489 3.42 3.86 -19.70
C VAL A 489 2.78 4.43 -20.95
N ALA A 490 3.56 4.67 -22.00
CA ALA A 490 3.05 5.20 -23.26
C ALA A 490 2.03 4.28 -23.95
N LEU A 491 2.21 2.95 -23.82
CA LEU A 491 1.35 1.95 -24.46
C LEU A 491 0.10 1.63 -23.64
N THR A 492 0.18 1.66 -22.31
CA THR A 492 -0.90 1.16 -21.44
C THR A 492 -1.71 2.26 -20.76
N ASP A 493 -1.15 3.47 -20.60
CA ASP A 493 -1.81 4.59 -19.97
C ASP A 493 -2.29 5.62 -20.99
N LYS A 494 -3.58 5.95 -20.93
CA LYS A 494 -4.20 6.96 -21.81
C LYS A 494 -4.10 8.38 -21.25
N SER A 495 -3.70 8.54 -19.99
CA SER A 495 -3.57 9.82 -19.32
C SER A 495 -2.44 10.65 -19.90
N GLN A 496 -2.74 11.89 -20.31
CA GLN A 496 -1.73 12.83 -20.79
C GLN A 496 -0.73 13.18 -19.68
N THR A 497 -1.19 13.26 -18.41
CA THR A 497 -0.35 13.54 -17.25
C THR A 497 0.71 12.46 -17.04
N SER A 498 0.32 11.17 -17.16
CA SER A 498 1.26 10.05 -17.02
C SER A 498 2.30 10.04 -18.13
N ARG A 499 1.88 10.34 -19.37
CA ARG A 499 2.80 10.44 -20.52
C ARG A 499 3.80 11.60 -20.34
N MET A 500 3.34 12.75 -19.85
CA MET A 500 4.23 13.88 -19.51
C MET A 500 5.19 13.54 -18.37
N ALA A 501 4.73 12.87 -17.33
CA ALA A 501 5.60 12.40 -16.25
C ALA A 501 6.66 11.42 -16.76
N ALA A 502 6.28 10.50 -17.65
CA ALA A 502 7.21 9.59 -18.30
C ALA A 502 8.25 10.34 -19.15
N LEU A 503 7.84 11.35 -19.93
CA LEU A 503 8.75 12.21 -20.69
C LEU A 503 9.72 12.99 -19.80
N VAL A 504 9.27 13.51 -18.66
CA VAL A 504 10.14 14.18 -17.68
C VAL A 504 11.15 13.18 -17.11
N CYS A 505 10.74 11.96 -16.81
CA CYS A 505 11.64 10.92 -16.38
C CYS A 505 12.69 10.55 -17.44
N ILE A 506 12.30 10.48 -18.74
CA ILE A 506 13.26 10.29 -19.84
C ILE A 506 14.27 11.45 -19.88
N LEU A 507 13.78 12.69 -19.77
CA LEU A 507 14.64 13.86 -19.82
C LEU A 507 15.66 13.86 -18.68
N ILE A 508 15.23 13.52 -17.46
CA ILE A 508 16.11 13.35 -16.28
C ILE A 508 17.13 12.23 -16.56
N GLY A 509 16.69 11.10 -17.09
CA GLY A 509 17.57 9.99 -17.45
C GLY A 509 18.59 10.36 -18.52
N LEU A 510 18.17 11.07 -19.58
CA LEU A 510 19.06 11.59 -20.61
C LEU A 510 20.05 12.63 -20.08
N LEU A 511 19.61 13.56 -19.23
CA LEU A 511 20.48 14.51 -18.56
C LEU A 511 21.52 13.81 -17.66
N SER A 512 21.13 12.72 -17.01
CA SER A 512 22.05 11.88 -16.24
C SER A 512 23.09 11.18 -17.13
N VAL A 513 22.71 10.83 -18.37
CA VAL A 513 23.65 10.29 -19.38
C VAL A 513 24.56 11.38 -19.95
N PHE A 514 24.07 12.61 -20.17
CA PHE A 514 24.90 13.74 -20.62
C PHE A 514 25.87 14.25 -19.53
N ALA A 515 25.48 14.18 -18.26
CA ALA A 515 26.45 14.30 -17.16
C ALA A 515 27.47 13.15 -17.15
N GLY A 516 27.32 12.20 -17.98
CA GLY A 516 27.91 10.88 -18.04
C GLY A 516 29.13 10.71 -18.93
N GLU A 517 29.74 11.75 -19.54
CA GLU A 517 31.13 11.57 -20.01
C GLU A 517 32.03 11.10 -18.87
N HIS A 518 31.81 11.60 -17.68
CA HIS A 518 32.46 11.10 -16.46
C HIS A 518 31.99 9.70 -16.05
N ILE A 519 30.74 9.32 -16.35
CA ILE A 519 30.17 7.99 -16.05
C ILE A 519 30.68 6.97 -17.09
N LEU A 520 30.69 7.30 -18.37
CA LEU A 520 31.19 6.44 -19.45
C LEU A 520 32.70 6.16 -19.29
N GLN A 521 33.51 7.16 -18.90
CA GLN A 521 34.92 6.93 -18.59
C GLN A 521 35.12 6.05 -17.34
N ARG A 522 34.24 6.14 -16.33
CA ARG A 522 34.28 5.30 -15.12
C ARG A 522 33.68 3.92 -15.30
N VAL A 523 32.64 3.76 -16.13
CA VAL A 523 31.92 2.50 -16.35
C VAL A 523 32.45 1.76 -17.57
N GLY A 524 32.86 2.50 -18.62
CA GLY A 524 33.15 1.97 -19.94
C GLY A 524 34.56 1.44 -20.15
N GLY A 525 35.56 1.85 -19.42
CA GLY A 525 36.97 1.45 -19.58
C GLY A 525 37.20 0.15 -20.37
N ASN A 526 38.25 -0.53 -20.15
CA ASN A 526 38.62 -1.79 -20.84
C ASN A 526 37.55 -2.90 -20.81
N THR A 527 36.60 -2.84 -19.81
CA THR A 527 35.52 -3.83 -19.65
C THR A 527 34.59 -3.93 -20.86
N ALA A 528 34.21 -2.79 -21.44
CA ALA A 528 33.31 -2.79 -22.60
C ALA A 528 33.99 -3.38 -23.84
N ASN A 529 35.27 -3.06 -24.02
CA ASN A 529 36.04 -3.56 -25.15
C ASN A 529 36.29 -5.07 -25.01
N THR A 530 36.72 -5.53 -23.86
CA THR A 530 36.94 -6.97 -23.60
C THR A 530 35.66 -7.78 -23.74
N SER A 531 34.52 -7.26 -23.26
CA SER A 531 33.22 -7.93 -23.41
C SER A 531 32.76 -7.95 -24.87
N TRP A 532 33.03 -6.89 -25.63
CA TRP A 532 32.70 -6.83 -27.05
C TRP A 532 33.57 -7.75 -27.89
N GLU A 533 34.89 -7.82 -27.63
CA GLU A 533 35.80 -8.74 -28.28
C GLU A 533 35.39 -10.19 -28.01
N LEU A 534 35.11 -10.55 -26.75
CA LEU A 534 34.61 -11.88 -26.39
C LEU A 534 33.30 -12.23 -27.13
N LEU A 535 32.33 -11.30 -27.20
CA LEU A 535 31.09 -11.52 -27.92
C LEU A 535 31.31 -11.67 -29.43
N SER A 536 32.28 -10.96 -30.01
CA SER A 536 32.63 -11.08 -31.44
C SER A 536 33.31 -12.39 -31.75
N ASP A 537 34.22 -12.83 -30.86
CA ASP A 537 34.93 -14.11 -30.96
C ASP A 537 33.98 -15.30 -30.80
N LEU A 538 33.07 -15.25 -29.82
CA LEU A 538 31.98 -16.24 -29.64
C LEU A 538 31.04 -16.35 -30.86
N LYS A 539 30.92 -15.29 -31.67
CA LYS A 539 30.12 -15.30 -32.89
C LYS A 539 30.81 -15.97 -34.08
N THR A 540 32.14 -15.98 -34.06
CA THR A 540 32.98 -16.43 -35.17
C THR A 540 33.81 -17.69 -34.87
N GLY A 541 33.93 -18.03 -33.58
CA GLY A 541 34.78 -19.13 -33.09
C GLY A 541 34.07 -20.49 -33.07
N ASP A 542 34.80 -21.54 -33.45
CA ASP A 542 34.32 -22.93 -33.43
C ASP A 542 34.41 -23.56 -31.99
N ASN A 543 35.09 -22.89 -31.04
CA ASN A 543 35.32 -23.43 -29.71
C ASN A 543 35.27 -22.39 -28.60
N ILE A 544 34.13 -22.34 -27.94
CA ILE A 544 33.82 -21.43 -26.81
C ILE A 544 34.91 -21.40 -25.73
N MET A 545 35.48 -22.55 -25.40
CA MET A 545 36.50 -22.65 -24.33
C MET A 545 37.83 -22.00 -24.76
N GLN A 546 38.19 -22.04 -26.03
CA GLN A 546 39.37 -21.34 -26.54
C GLN A 546 39.19 -19.81 -26.52
N ASP A 547 38.00 -19.34 -26.84
CA ASP A 547 37.70 -17.91 -26.77
C ASP A 547 37.77 -17.37 -25.33
N PHE A 548 37.26 -18.14 -24.35
CA PHE A 548 37.42 -17.81 -22.92
C PHE A 548 38.91 -17.83 -22.51
N ASP A 549 39.68 -18.83 -22.94
CA ASP A 549 41.13 -18.95 -22.63
C ASP A 549 41.92 -17.75 -23.16
N LYS A 550 41.61 -17.31 -24.39
CA LYS A 550 42.20 -16.14 -25.04
C LYS A 550 41.86 -14.86 -24.23
N ALA A 551 40.60 -14.65 -23.83
CA ALA A 551 40.18 -13.49 -23.07
C ALA A 551 40.76 -13.47 -21.65
N ILE A 552 40.87 -14.64 -21.00
CA ILE A 552 41.49 -14.79 -19.67
C ILE A 552 42.99 -14.45 -19.69
N LYS A 553 43.70 -14.84 -20.77
CA LYS A 553 45.14 -14.60 -20.91
C LYS A 553 45.49 -13.22 -21.45
N ASN A 554 44.50 -12.46 -21.91
CA ASN A 554 44.72 -11.10 -22.42
C ASN A 554 45.22 -10.19 -21.25
N PRO A 555 46.40 -9.53 -21.36
CA PRO A 555 46.94 -8.66 -20.31
C PRO A 555 46.09 -7.45 -20.00
N GLU A 556 45.27 -6.98 -20.95
CA GLU A 556 44.34 -5.85 -20.78
C GLU A 556 43.09 -6.19 -19.99
N THR A 557 42.78 -7.48 -19.79
CA THR A 557 41.63 -7.91 -19.00
C THR A 557 41.87 -7.62 -17.52
N GLY A 558 41.02 -6.81 -16.91
CA GLY A 558 41.11 -6.46 -15.49
C GLY A 558 41.00 -7.68 -14.57
N LEU A 559 41.62 -7.64 -13.40
CA LEU A 559 41.65 -8.76 -12.46
C LEU A 559 40.25 -9.32 -12.13
N SER A 560 39.29 -8.45 -11.77
CA SER A 560 37.92 -8.86 -11.44
C SER A 560 37.16 -9.45 -12.63
N GLU A 561 37.45 -9.03 -13.83
CA GLU A 561 36.84 -9.56 -15.06
C GLU A 561 37.45 -10.91 -15.42
N ARG A 562 38.76 -11.06 -15.27
CA ARG A 562 39.48 -12.31 -15.46
C ARG A 562 38.95 -13.41 -14.52
N GLU A 563 38.79 -13.08 -13.24
CA GLU A 563 38.18 -14.01 -12.26
C GLU A 563 36.79 -14.46 -12.67
N ARG A 564 35.92 -13.55 -13.11
CA ARG A 564 34.57 -13.91 -13.60
C ARG A 564 34.63 -14.79 -14.85
N LEU A 565 35.50 -14.48 -15.81
CA LEU A 565 35.68 -15.30 -17.02
C LEU A 565 36.13 -16.73 -16.66
N MET A 566 37.09 -16.89 -15.71
CA MET A 566 37.50 -18.20 -15.21
C MET A 566 36.34 -18.96 -14.55
N ILE A 567 35.56 -18.28 -13.70
CA ILE A 567 34.37 -18.89 -13.07
C ILE A 567 33.36 -19.34 -14.13
N TRP A 568 33.09 -18.50 -15.13
CA TRP A 568 32.13 -18.84 -16.19
C TRP A 568 32.64 -19.98 -17.09
N ALA A 569 33.93 -19.98 -17.46
CA ALA A 569 34.55 -21.07 -18.20
C ALA A 569 34.48 -22.40 -17.41
N ASN A 570 34.79 -22.40 -16.12
CA ASN A 570 34.62 -23.56 -15.25
C ASN A 570 33.18 -24.06 -15.22
N THR A 571 32.22 -23.14 -15.12
CA THR A 571 30.79 -23.45 -15.08
C THR A 571 30.33 -24.08 -16.40
N LEU A 572 30.71 -23.48 -17.54
CA LEU A 572 30.38 -24.01 -18.85
C LEU A 572 31.00 -25.38 -19.11
N HIS A 573 32.25 -25.62 -18.65
CA HIS A 573 32.89 -26.92 -18.72
C HIS A 573 32.10 -28.01 -17.96
N ILE A 574 31.57 -27.69 -16.79
CA ILE A 574 30.75 -28.63 -15.99
C ILE A 574 29.37 -28.81 -16.66
N TRP A 575 28.73 -27.72 -17.07
CA TRP A 575 27.42 -27.77 -17.70
C TRP A 575 27.42 -28.57 -19.01
N HIS A 576 28.48 -28.45 -19.82
CA HIS A 576 28.59 -29.18 -21.08
C HIS A 576 28.50 -30.70 -20.90
N LYS A 577 28.88 -31.26 -19.74
CA LYS A 577 28.76 -32.68 -19.42
C LYS A 577 27.32 -33.16 -19.26
N ASN A 578 26.42 -32.26 -18.78
CA ASN A 578 25.01 -32.53 -18.57
C ASN A 578 24.14 -31.32 -18.98
N PRO A 579 24.07 -30.95 -20.26
CA PRO A 579 23.50 -29.68 -20.67
C PRO A 579 21.98 -29.57 -20.44
N ILE A 580 21.25 -30.71 -20.52
CA ILE A 580 19.77 -30.70 -20.38
C ILE A 580 19.35 -30.63 -18.91
N PHE A 581 19.95 -31.49 -18.07
CA PHE A 581 19.51 -31.67 -16.67
C PHE A 581 20.46 -31.03 -15.63
N GLY A 582 21.64 -30.56 -16.04
CA GLY A 582 22.65 -30.05 -15.14
C GLY A 582 23.26 -31.09 -14.20
N ALA A 583 24.14 -30.66 -13.33
CA ALA A 583 24.85 -31.54 -12.39
C ALA A 583 24.06 -31.78 -11.07
N GLY A 584 22.97 -31.06 -10.81
CA GLY A 584 22.22 -31.16 -9.55
C GLY A 584 23.07 -30.77 -8.35
N VAL A 585 22.82 -31.42 -7.22
CA VAL A 585 23.56 -31.18 -5.95
C VAL A 585 25.03 -31.63 -6.02
N SER A 586 25.40 -32.45 -7.01
CA SER A 586 26.78 -32.90 -7.21
C SER A 586 27.69 -31.90 -7.95
N TRP A 587 27.17 -30.70 -8.31
CA TRP A 587 27.95 -29.72 -9.05
C TRP A 587 29.24 -29.30 -8.33
N LEU A 588 29.24 -29.26 -6.98
CA LEU A 588 30.43 -28.96 -6.18
C LEU A 588 31.54 -30.02 -6.33
N HIS A 589 31.18 -31.32 -6.41
CA HIS A 589 32.13 -32.38 -6.69
C HIS A 589 32.85 -32.20 -8.03
N TYR A 590 32.11 -31.75 -9.07
CA TYR A 590 32.71 -31.42 -10.36
C TYR A 590 33.50 -30.11 -10.31
N TRP A 591 33.11 -29.16 -9.41
CA TRP A 591 33.81 -27.91 -9.21
C TRP A 591 35.22 -28.09 -8.65
N GLU A 592 35.48 -29.10 -7.84
CA GLU A 592 36.81 -29.45 -7.33
C GLU A 592 37.78 -29.84 -8.44
N LYS A 593 37.27 -30.34 -9.56
CA LYS A 593 38.06 -30.79 -10.72
C LYS A 593 37.99 -29.79 -11.91
N ARG A 594 37.73 -28.51 -11.61
CA ARG A 594 37.57 -27.47 -12.63
C ARG A 594 38.89 -27.12 -13.34
N PRO A 595 38.87 -26.64 -14.60
CA PRO A 595 40.07 -26.26 -15.35
C PRO A 595 40.90 -25.13 -14.70
N TYR A 596 40.21 -24.06 -14.24
CA TYR A 596 40.84 -22.89 -13.59
C TYR A 596 40.67 -23.01 -12.08
N GLN A 597 41.69 -23.49 -11.38
CA GLN A 597 41.66 -23.73 -9.93
C GLN A 597 42.06 -22.50 -9.11
N GLU A 598 42.52 -21.42 -9.78
CA GLU A 598 42.95 -20.19 -9.14
C GLU A 598 41.79 -19.39 -8.48
N THR A 599 40.56 -19.73 -8.80
CA THR A 599 39.35 -19.11 -8.24
C THR A 599 38.70 -20.02 -7.19
N ASP A 600 38.64 -19.60 -5.94
CA ASP A 600 38.00 -20.37 -4.85
C ASP A 600 36.51 -20.06 -4.67
N PHE A 601 35.96 -19.14 -5.47
CA PHE A 601 34.57 -18.74 -5.35
C PHE A 601 33.60 -19.81 -5.86
N THR A 602 32.59 -20.17 -5.03
CA THR A 602 31.45 -21.03 -5.40
C THR A 602 30.21 -20.21 -5.80
N LEU A 603 30.27 -18.89 -5.75
CA LEU A 603 29.24 -17.98 -6.25
C LEU A 603 29.59 -17.60 -7.70
N LEU A 604 28.75 -17.98 -8.66
CA LEU A 604 29.11 -17.93 -10.07
C LEU A 604 29.03 -16.53 -10.70
N HIS A 605 28.58 -15.52 -9.94
CA HIS A 605 28.36 -14.16 -10.41
C HIS A 605 27.53 -14.04 -11.69
N ASN A 606 26.66 -15.05 -11.94
CA ASN A 606 25.72 -15.07 -13.05
C ASN A 606 24.55 -16.00 -12.69
N GLY A 607 23.36 -15.43 -12.52
CA GLY A 607 22.18 -16.19 -12.11
C GLY A 607 21.72 -17.24 -13.11
N TYR A 608 21.94 -17.02 -14.41
CA TYR A 608 21.60 -18.00 -15.43
C TYR A 608 22.51 -19.22 -15.35
N LEU A 609 23.81 -18.99 -15.13
CA LEU A 609 24.77 -20.07 -14.94
C LEU A 609 24.54 -20.82 -13.61
N GLU A 610 24.08 -20.13 -12.56
CA GLU A 610 23.67 -20.77 -11.31
C GLU A 610 22.54 -21.79 -11.51
N ILE A 611 21.58 -21.48 -12.36
CA ILE A 611 20.48 -22.37 -12.71
C ILE A 611 20.97 -23.45 -13.68
N ALA A 612 21.78 -23.10 -14.71
CA ALA A 612 22.23 -24.00 -15.73
C ALA A 612 23.15 -25.10 -15.21
N ILE A 613 24.09 -24.77 -14.32
CA ILE A 613 25.01 -25.79 -13.75
C ILE A 613 24.25 -26.86 -12.92
N ARG A 614 23.16 -26.47 -12.26
CA ARG A 614 22.35 -27.35 -11.40
C ARG A 614 21.28 -28.09 -12.15
N TYR A 615 20.51 -27.39 -13.00
CA TYR A 615 19.28 -27.94 -13.61
C TYR A 615 19.29 -27.86 -15.14
N GLY A 616 20.41 -27.48 -15.73
CA GLY A 616 20.60 -27.45 -17.18
C GLY A 616 19.64 -26.52 -17.90
N PHE A 617 19.42 -26.84 -19.17
CA PHE A 617 18.43 -26.11 -19.99
C PHE A 617 17.00 -26.24 -19.45
N LEU A 618 16.67 -27.33 -18.77
CA LEU A 618 15.35 -27.55 -18.19
C LEU A 618 15.03 -26.51 -17.10
N GLY A 619 16.05 -26.15 -16.28
CA GLY A 619 15.89 -25.10 -15.28
C GLY A 619 15.66 -23.72 -15.87
N LEU A 620 16.43 -23.36 -16.91
CA LEU A 620 16.25 -22.11 -17.63
C LEU A 620 14.87 -22.05 -18.32
N LEU A 621 14.45 -23.15 -18.92
CA LEU A 621 13.14 -23.25 -19.58
C LEU A 621 12.00 -23.11 -18.58
N PHE A 622 12.10 -23.73 -17.39
CA PHE A 622 11.10 -23.63 -16.33
C PHE A 622 10.87 -22.15 -15.93
N TYR A 623 11.93 -21.44 -15.56
CA TYR A 623 11.80 -20.03 -15.17
C TYR A 623 11.39 -19.13 -16.33
N GLY A 624 11.85 -19.42 -17.56
CA GLY A 624 11.43 -18.67 -18.76
C GLY A 624 9.94 -18.81 -19.04
N VAL A 625 9.42 -20.04 -19.06
CA VAL A 625 7.98 -20.31 -19.28
C VAL A 625 7.13 -19.68 -18.19
N LEU A 626 7.55 -19.79 -16.92
CA LEU A 626 6.84 -19.22 -15.79
C LEU A 626 6.82 -17.68 -15.86
N THR A 627 7.93 -17.06 -16.30
CA THR A 627 8.01 -15.59 -16.49
C THR A 627 7.07 -15.11 -17.61
N ILE A 628 7.07 -15.79 -18.77
CA ILE A 628 6.16 -15.44 -19.87
C ILE A 628 4.70 -15.57 -19.45
N TRP A 629 4.36 -16.65 -18.77
CA TRP A 629 3.02 -16.83 -18.21
C TRP A 629 2.65 -15.72 -17.22
N ALA A 630 3.56 -15.35 -16.32
CA ALA A 630 3.34 -14.33 -15.29
C ALA A 630 3.08 -12.95 -15.91
N VAL A 631 3.87 -12.55 -16.91
CA VAL A 631 3.65 -11.30 -17.67
C VAL A 631 2.29 -11.34 -18.38
N ARG A 632 1.95 -12.45 -19.03
CA ARG A 632 0.65 -12.59 -19.72
C ARG A 632 -0.51 -12.49 -18.72
N CYS A 633 -0.41 -13.15 -17.57
CA CYS A 633 -1.44 -13.16 -16.55
C CYS A 633 -1.68 -11.77 -15.94
N THR A 634 -0.60 -11.06 -15.59
CA THR A 634 -0.67 -9.69 -15.06
C THR A 634 -1.20 -8.71 -16.12
N TRP A 635 -0.81 -8.86 -17.39
CA TRP A 635 -1.38 -8.10 -18.50
C TRP A 635 -2.88 -8.28 -18.66
N GLN A 636 -3.36 -9.53 -18.60
CA GLN A 636 -4.80 -9.85 -18.69
C GLN A 636 -5.57 -9.24 -17.51
N ALA A 637 -5.03 -9.28 -16.30
CA ALA A 637 -5.62 -8.66 -15.11
C ALA A 637 -5.71 -7.14 -15.24
N THR A 638 -4.68 -6.49 -15.80
CA THR A 638 -4.69 -5.06 -16.09
C THR A 638 -5.76 -4.70 -17.12
N ARG A 639 -5.84 -5.46 -18.23
CA ARG A 639 -6.86 -5.22 -19.27
C ARG A 639 -8.29 -5.43 -18.78
N ALA A 640 -8.48 -6.29 -17.80
CA ALA A 640 -9.76 -6.52 -17.15
C ALA A 640 -10.08 -5.46 -16.06
N GLY A 641 -9.19 -4.49 -15.81
CA GLY A 641 -9.36 -3.47 -14.76
C GLY A 641 -9.25 -4.01 -13.33
N LEU A 642 -8.68 -5.21 -13.14
CA LEU A 642 -8.56 -5.86 -11.84
C LEU A 642 -7.32 -5.40 -11.06
N ILE A 643 -6.31 -4.92 -11.76
CA ILE A 643 -5.12 -4.28 -11.20
C ILE A 643 -4.84 -2.99 -11.96
N ASP A 644 -4.17 -2.06 -11.30
CA ASP A 644 -3.77 -0.77 -11.88
C ASP A 644 -2.69 -0.94 -12.97
N SER A 645 -2.72 -0.08 -14.00
CA SER A 645 -1.71 -0.08 -15.06
C SER A 645 -0.30 0.19 -14.54
N ALA A 646 -0.16 1.06 -13.52
CA ALA A 646 1.13 1.35 -12.91
C ALA A 646 1.73 0.12 -12.19
N ALA A 647 0.90 -0.74 -11.61
CA ALA A 647 1.36 -2.01 -11.04
C ALA A 647 1.92 -2.96 -12.10
N PHE A 648 1.26 -3.06 -13.27
CA PHE A 648 1.76 -3.85 -14.40
C PHE A 648 3.05 -3.28 -14.98
N GLN A 649 3.13 -1.96 -15.15
CA GLN A 649 4.31 -1.26 -15.66
C GLN A 649 5.52 -1.51 -14.75
N CYS A 650 5.34 -1.36 -13.43
CA CYS A 650 6.34 -1.66 -12.42
C CYS A 650 6.76 -3.14 -12.47
N TYR A 651 5.80 -4.03 -12.53
CA TYR A 651 6.02 -5.47 -12.57
C TYR A 651 6.93 -5.89 -13.73
N VAL A 652 6.62 -5.46 -14.95
CA VAL A 652 7.42 -5.81 -16.13
C VAL A 652 8.79 -5.15 -16.10
N ALA A 653 8.86 -3.87 -15.74
CA ALA A 653 10.14 -3.17 -15.62
C ALA A 653 11.06 -3.80 -14.57
N ALA A 654 10.50 -4.21 -13.42
CA ALA A 654 11.24 -4.91 -12.37
C ALA A 654 11.72 -6.30 -12.83
N LEU A 655 10.92 -7.04 -13.61
CA LEU A 655 11.35 -8.30 -14.23
C LEU A 655 12.51 -8.09 -15.20
N VAL A 656 12.44 -7.08 -16.06
CA VAL A 656 13.54 -6.74 -16.99
C VAL A 656 14.78 -6.31 -16.21
N PHE A 657 14.62 -5.45 -15.20
CA PHE A 657 15.70 -5.05 -14.32
C PHE A 657 16.39 -6.25 -13.66
N PHE A 658 15.61 -7.14 -13.05
CA PHE A 658 16.15 -8.34 -12.42
C PHE A 658 16.85 -9.26 -13.43
N ALA A 659 16.24 -9.51 -14.58
CA ALA A 659 16.81 -10.34 -15.64
C ALA A 659 18.17 -9.84 -16.13
N VAL A 660 18.35 -8.51 -16.20
CA VAL A 660 19.64 -7.92 -16.59
C VAL A 660 20.65 -7.94 -15.43
N THR A 661 20.22 -7.66 -14.19
CA THR A 661 21.15 -7.68 -13.04
C THR A 661 21.75 -9.08 -12.81
N ILE A 662 20.98 -10.14 -13.03
CA ILE A 662 21.49 -11.52 -12.82
C ILE A 662 22.46 -11.99 -13.91
N LEU A 663 22.68 -11.24 -15.00
CA LEU A 663 23.78 -11.52 -15.96
C LEU A 663 25.16 -11.34 -15.32
N SER A 664 25.29 -10.44 -14.37
CA SER A 664 26.56 -10.12 -13.71
C SER A 664 26.57 -10.42 -12.21
N ASN A 665 25.53 -11.11 -11.71
CA ASN A 665 25.33 -11.33 -10.28
C ASN A 665 24.53 -12.62 -10.02
N SER A 666 24.81 -13.29 -8.91
CA SER A 666 24.10 -14.52 -8.47
C SER A 666 22.88 -14.20 -7.59
N ASN A 667 22.19 -13.08 -7.83
CA ASN A 667 21.04 -12.65 -7.01
C ASN A 667 19.94 -13.71 -6.89
N VAL A 668 19.81 -14.62 -7.84
CA VAL A 668 18.85 -15.75 -7.77
C VAL A 668 19.05 -16.64 -6.55
N ARG A 669 20.24 -16.61 -5.92
CA ARG A 669 20.59 -17.37 -4.71
C ARG A 669 20.67 -16.51 -3.45
N LEU A 670 20.42 -15.22 -3.56
CA LEU A 670 20.52 -14.28 -2.46
C LEU A 670 19.12 -13.88 -1.98
N ALA A 671 19.02 -13.47 -0.73
CA ALA A 671 17.74 -13.11 -0.10
C ALA A 671 16.90 -12.14 -0.93
N ILE A 672 17.55 -11.13 -1.53
CA ILE A 672 16.87 -10.13 -2.37
C ILE A 672 16.26 -10.76 -3.63
N GLY A 673 16.94 -11.69 -4.29
CA GLY A 673 16.43 -12.32 -5.50
C GLY A 673 15.38 -13.39 -5.22
N GLU A 674 15.58 -14.20 -4.16
CA GLU A 674 14.60 -15.19 -3.74
C GLU A 674 13.29 -14.55 -3.34
N SER A 675 13.33 -13.53 -2.47
CA SER A 675 12.14 -12.79 -2.03
C SER A 675 11.45 -12.07 -3.20
N TYR A 676 12.25 -11.49 -4.12
CA TYR A 676 11.72 -10.86 -5.31
C TYR A 676 10.99 -11.88 -6.21
N MET A 677 11.61 -13.03 -6.52
CA MET A 677 10.96 -14.08 -7.33
C MET A 677 9.69 -14.59 -6.67
N ALA A 678 9.72 -14.82 -5.36
CA ALA A 678 8.55 -15.29 -4.62
C ALA A 678 7.41 -14.26 -4.67
N LEU A 679 7.71 -12.96 -4.50
CA LEU A 679 6.73 -11.90 -4.60
C LEU A 679 6.20 -11.73 -6.04
N ALA A 680 7.09 -11.74 -7.03
CA ALA A 680 6.74 -11.57 -8.43
C ALA A 680 5.82 -12.71 -8.93
N PHE A 681 6.20 -13.97 -8.70
CA PHE A 681 5.35 -15.09 -9.10
C PHE A 681 4.12 -15.23 -8.21
N GLY A 682 4.21 -14.95 -6.91
CA GLY A 682 3.06 -14.86 -6.02
C GLY A 682 2.04 -13.83 -6.50
N PHE A 683 2.50 -12.65 -6.93
CA PHE A 683 1.63 -11.61 -7.51
C PHE A 683 0.98 -12.07 -8.83
N ALA A 684 1.70 -12.79 -9.68
CA ALA A 684 1.12 -13.36 -10.90
C ALA A 684 -0.01 -14.36 -10.58
N PHE A 685 0.16 -15.23 -9.58
CA PHE A 685 -0.89 -16.12 -9.11
C PHE A 685 -2.06 -15.35 -8.46
N TYR A 686 -1.80 -14.29 -7.71
CA TYR A 686 -2.84 -13.38 -7.25
C TYR A 686 -3.68 -12.83 -8.42
N CYS A 687 -3.03 -12.37 -9.49
CA CYS A 687 -3.72 -11.91 -10.71
C CYS A 687 -4.52 -13.05 -11.38
N GLN A 688 -3.99 -14.27 -11.44
CA GLN A 688 -4.72 -15.44 -11.95
C GLN A 688 -6.01 -15.68 -11.16
N TYR A 689 -5.96 -15.63 -9.84
CA TYR A 689 -7.14 -15.84 -9.00
C TYR A 689 -8.17 -14.72 -9.17
N LEU A 690 -7.75 -13.47 -9.30
CA LEU A 690 -8.63 -12.36 -9.64
C LEU A 690 -9.33 -12.57 -10.99
N LEU A 691 -8.59 -13.01 -12.02
CA LEU A 691 -9.15 -13.31 -13.35
C LEU A 691 -10.16 -14.47 -13.29
N GLN A 692 -9.87 -15.50 -12.51
CA GLN A 692 -10.80 -16.62 -12.33
C GLN A 692 -12.11 -16.16 -11.66
N GLN A 693 -12.04 -15.31 -10.65
CA GLN A 693 -13.21 -14.73 -10.00
C GLN A 693 -14.00 -13.84 -10.98
N HIS A 694 -13.32 -12.98 -11.71
CA HIS A 694 -13.94 -12.11 -12.72
C HIS A 694 -14.65 -12.91 -13.82
N ASN A 695 -14.00 -13.92 -14.38
CA ASN A 695 -14.57 -14.75 -15.45
C ASN A 695 -15.77 -15.61 -15.00
N ARG A 696 -15.86 -15.95 -13.71
CA ARG A 696 -17.03 -16.64 -13.13
C ARG A 696 -18.23 -15.70 -12.98
N GLN A 697 -17.98 -14.43 -12.65
CA GLN A 697 -19.04 -13.41 -12.51
C GLN A 697 -19.57 -12.94 -13.88
N TYR A 698 -18.70 -12.90 -14.87
CA TYR A 698 -19.00 -12.48 -16.24
C TYR A 698 -18.55 -13.58 -17.21
N PRO A 699 -19.30 -14.69 -17.33
CA PRO A 699 -18.97 -15.71 -18.33
C PRO A 699 -18.96 -15.04 -19.70
N ARG A 700 -17.82 -15.10 -20.37
CA ARG A 700 -17.69 -14.62 -21.76
C ARG A 700 -18.68 -15.42 -22.59
N THR A 701 -19.76 -14.79 -22.99
CA THR A 701 -20.54 -15.25 -24.16
C THR A 701 -19.55 -15.17 -25.33
N TYR A 702 -19.15 -16.31 -25.82
CA TYR A 702 -18.35 -16.41 -27.05
C TYR A 702 -19.19 -15.81 -28.19
N PHE A 703 -18.77 -14.68 -28.73
CA PHE A 703 -19.03 -14.23 -30.08
C PHE A 703 -17.73 -14.27 -30.87
#